data_129cc56fdb0e37abb2cb90d6fa6109a3
#
_entry.id   129cc56fdb0e37abb2cb90d6fa6109a3
#
_cell.length_a   1.000
_cell.length_b   1.000
_cell.length_c   1.000
_cell.angle_alpha   90.00
_cell.angle_beta   90.00
_cell.angle_gamma   90.00
#
_symmetry.space_group_name_H-M   'P 1'
#
loop_
_entity.id
_entity.type
_entity.pdbx_description
1 polymer ?
#
loop_
_entity_poly.entity_id
_entity_poly.type
_entity_poly.pdbx_seq_one_letter_code
_entity_poly.pdbx_strand_id
1 'polypeptide(L)'
;MNMRNPNSRLCRYFFVLMLLVSGAAAAQTPVTVVEYYNKTIAAYFLTGRAAEQVSLDAMSDFQRTGATFVAASAMGASTPLDSVCRYRINVPGSTFSSHFYGLSADCAVLASLNLPNFLSEGLDFAVEKPTAGVCPASSPVPIYRALRSLTPVDVPNHRYSISLSGYQEMLTRGWIGEGAVFCARSATPTAPRPSFVASSSVSAKCAMPRIGISAFTGRAFPDQQGTLADEKSWLRSWSDETYLWYREIPDLNPDSFVTSASWFTALKTPALALAGASKDRFHFTQDTAAYEAGNAGVSYGYGIKWSAVRSTAPRQWIAAVVTPDSPAALAGVQRGDSIYSVDGAIFRDTTDVATLNGGLNPATIGESHSFVLTPAGGGTQKSAMLTSASVAIRPVPVSGIINTAAGKVGYVAFTTFNTFTAEKAIADAFAGLATSGGITDLVLDLRYNGGGYLFISAQTAYMIAGNARTAGKNYEVTKTNDKKPFGERDVTPFYDVGSGQTGGVTSGQSLPSLNLRRVFILTSASSCSASEALINGLRGVDIEVILIGGQTCGKPYGFFATSNCGTTNYSIQFTGVNNKGAGDYIDGFAPTCVASDDLTKQLGDPNERQLAAALAYRNSGVCAASSSAIDSVKKTVTIDDENDPQAVRELGHPSDQVKLMLPADAPRGNAKPIEPKTPTVLGTFVPVAN
;
A
#
# COMPACT_ATOMS: atom_id res chain seq x y z
N MET A 1 4.77 12.44 106.71
CA MET A 1 4.34 11.46 107.71
C MET A 1 3.88 10.20 106.95
N ASN A 2 4.59 9.15 107.18
CA ASN A 2 4.27 7.72 107.08
C ASN A 2 3.58 7.18 105.81
N MET A 3 4.32 6.43 105.01
CA MET A 3 4.48 4.96 105.06
C MET A 3 3.27 4.21 104.49
N ARG A 4 3.43 3.37 103.51
CA ARG A 4 4.05 2.04 103.27
C ARG A 4 3.48 1.45 102.02
N ASN A 5 4.41 0.96 101.20
CA ASN A 5 4.25 -0.19 100.31
C ASN A 5 3.82 -1.45 101.08
N PRO A 6 3.26 -2.55 100.54
CA PRO A 6 3.83 -3.29 99.41
C PRO A 6 2.87 -4.18 98.57
N ASN A 7 3.41 -4.57 97.42
CA ASN A 7 3.31 -5.90 96.76
C ASN A 7 1.93 -6.46 96.34
N SER A 8 1.75 -6.72 95.02
CA SER A 8 1.95 -8.08 94.55
C SER A 8 1.54 -8.27 93.08
N ARG A 9 2.45 -8.94 92.37
CA ARG A 9 2.32 -9.90 91.31
C ARG A 9 2.07 -9.41 89.86
N LEU A 10 3.21 -9.47 89.15
CA LEU A 10 3.35 -9.68 87.72
C LEU A 10 2.38 -10.70 87.13
N CYS A 11 1.70 -10.31 86.03
CA CYS A 11 1.30 -11.23 85.02
C CYS A 11 1.84 -10.68 83.67
N ARG A 12 2.94 -11.29 83.21
CA ARG A 12 3.56 -10.98 81.95
C ARG A 12 2.70 -11.59 80.86
N TYR A 13 2.02 -10.76 80.07
CA TYR A 13 1.54 -11.11 78.75
C TYR A 13 2.64 -10.75 77.73
N PHE A 14 3.29 -11.77 77.19
CA PHE A 14 4.10 -11.70 76.01
C PHE A 14 3.14 -11.51 74.82
N PHE A 15 3.01 -10.31 74.28
CA PHE A 15 2.45 -10.08 72.96
C PHE A 15 3.57 -10.38 71.96
N VAL A 16 3.51 -11.55 71.32
CA VAL A 16 4.30 -11.86 70.12
C VAL A 16 3.68 -11.04 69.00
N LEU A 17 4.33 -9.93 68.67
CA LEU A 17 4.02 -9.14 67.46
C LEU A 17 4.55 -9.95 66.28
N MET A 18 3.66 -10.77 65.66
CA MET A 18 3.93 -11.37 64.35
C MET A 18 3.92 -10.22 63.32
N LEU A 19 5.09 -9.74 62.95
CA LEU A 19 5.28 -8.94 61.74
C LEU A 19 4.98 -9.85 60.53
N LEU A 20 3.73 -9.75 60.04
CA LEU A 20 3.41 -10.17 58.68
C LEU A 20 4.18 -9.24 57.75
N VAL A 21 5.39 -9.65 57.34
CA VAL A 21 6.05 -9.11 56.17
C VAL A 21 5.25 -9.60 54.97
N SER A 22 4.21 -8.84 54.59
CA SER A 22 3.62 -8.94 53.24
C SER A 22 4.73 -8.55 52.27
N GLY A 23 5.39 -9.57 51.74
CA GLY A 23 6.29 -9.38 50.62
C GLY A 23 5.48 -8.75 49.46
N ALA A 24 5.55 -7.44 49.32
CA ALA A 24 5.13 -6.77 48.10
C ALA A 24 6.04 -7.38 46.99
N ALA A 25 5.46 -8.23 46.16
CA ALA A 25 6.13 -8.66 44.92
C ALA A 25 6.54 -7.39 44.22
N ALA A 26 7.84 -7.14 44.09
CA ALA A 26 8.35 -5.99 43.38
C ALA A 26 7.78 -6.05 41.96
N ALA A 27 6.98 -5.08 41.58
CA ALA A 27 6.41 -4.99 40.24
C ALA A 27 7.57 -4.98 39.25
N GLN A 28 7.69 -6.03 38.44
CA GLN A 28 8.77 -6.12 37.48
C GLN A 28 8.68 -5.00 36.45
N THR A 29 9.82 -4.35 36.20
CA THR A 29 9.92 -3.20 35.28
C THR A 29 9.46 -3.62 33.88
N PRO A 30 8.47 -2.94 33.28
CA PRO A 30 8.05 -3.20 31.93
C PRO A 30 9.16 -2.86 30.93
N VAL A 31 9.31 -3.68 29.92
CA VAL A 31 10.30 -3.56 28.85
C VAL A 31 9.58 -3.58 27.51
N THR A 32 9.87 -2.62 26.67
CA THR A 32 9.38 -2.63 25.29
C THR A 32 10.32 -3.43 24.41
N VAL A 33 9.87 -4.57 23.90
CA VAL A 33 10.59 -5.36 22.92
C VAL A 33 10.27 -4.82 21.52
N VAL A 34 11.31 -4.57 20.74
CA VAL A 34 11.23 -3.99 19.39
C VAL A 34 11.73 -4.99 18.36
N GLU A 35 11.00 -5.16 17.26
CA GLU A 35 11.46 -5.93 16.12
C GLU A 35 12.22 -5.02 15.14
N TYR A 36 13.41 -5.48 14.73
CA TYR A 36 14.24 -4.91 13.69
C TYR A 36 14.34 -5.85 12.49
N TYR A 37 14.50 -5.26 11.32
CA TYR A 37 14.83 -5.97 10.09
C TYR A 37 16.23 -5.56 9.62
N ASN A 38 17.12 -6.54 9.44
CA ASN A 38 18.42 -6.31 8.84
C ASN A 38 18.31 -6.44 7.31
N LYS A 39 18.49 -5.32 6.60
CA LYS A 39 18.33 -5.21 5.14
C LYS A 39 19.40 -6.00 4.38
N THR A 40 20.61 -6.10 4.91
CA THR A 40 21.74 -6.75 4.26
C THR A 40 21.57 -8.27 4.21
N ILE A 41 21.02 -8.85 5.28
CA ILE A 41 20.88 -10.31 5.41
C ILE A 41 19.43 -10.79 5.39
N ALA A 42 18.46 -9.91 5.15
CA ALA A 42 17.03 -10.21 5.13
C ALA A 42 16.54 -11.01 6.36
N ALA A 43 17.00 -10.63 7.56
CA ALA A 43 16.70 -11.32 8.81
C ALA A 43 16.05 -10.42 9.85
N TYR A 44 15.16 -11.00 10.66
CA TYR A 44 14.47 -10.30 11.74
C TYR A 44 15.21 -10.48 13.07
N PHE A 45 15.17 -9.45 13.90
CA PHE A 45 15.84 -9.38 15.17
C PHE A 45 14.94 -8.72 16.22
N LEU A 46 14.85 -9.31 17.41
CA LEU A 46 14.11 -8.74 18.54
C LEU A 46 15.09 -8.25 19.61
N THR A 47 14.77 -7.15 20.28
CA THR A 47 15.46 -6.77 21.50
C THR A 47 14.58 -5.98 22.46
N GLY A 48 14.63 -6.36 23.74
CA GLY A 48 14.13 -5.59 24.88
C GLY A 48 15.19 -4.71 25.52
N ARG A 49 16.44 -4.75 25.05
CA ARG A 49 17.58 -4.02 25.63
C ARG A 49 17.64 -2.61 25.06
N ALA A 50 17.26 -1.61 25.85
CA ALA A 50 17.17 -0.22 25.41
C ALA A 50 18.50 0.32 24.83
N ALA A 51 19.66 -0.02 25.40
CA ALA A 51 20.95 0.40 24.88
C ALA A 51 21.25 -0.19 23.49
N GLU A 52 20.83 -1.43 23.25
CA GLU A 52 20.96 -2.09 21.95
C GLU A 52 20.05 -1.47 20.91
N GLN A 53 18.81 -1.11 21.29
CA GLN A 53 17.89 -0.38 20.40
C GLN A 53 18.51 0.93 19.91
N VAL A 54 19.13 1.71 20.79
CA VAL A 54 19.82 2.96 20.41
C VAL A 54 20.96 2.68 19.42
N SER A 55 21.70 1.60 19.62
CA SER A 55 22.79 1.22 18.71
C SER A 55 22.28 0.78 17.34
N LEU A 56 21.21 -0.01 17.30
CA LEU A 56 20.59 -0.49 16.06
C LEU A 56 19.93 0.64 15.28
N ASP A 57 19.32 1.62 15.95
CA ASP A 57 18.73 2.80 15.32
C ASP A 57 19.78 3.68 14.60
N ALA A 58 21.05 3.60 15.04
CA ALA A 58 22.16 4.33 14.41
C ALA A 58 22.80 3.58 13.23
N MET A 59 22.44 2.30 13.00
CA MET A 59 22.99 1.47 11.93
C MET A 59 22.12 1.55 10.68
N SER A 60 22.71 1.82 9.51
CA SER A 60 22.00 1.98 8.24
C SER A 60 21.36 0.69 7.71
N ASP A 61 21.89 -0.46 8.07
CA ASP A 61 21.41 -1.77 7.66
C ASP A 61 20.32 -2.36 8.56
N PHE A 62 20.09 -1.78 9.75
CA PHE A 62 18.96 -2.13 10.60
C PHE A 62 17.83 -1.10 10.49
N GLN A 63 16.61 -1.60 10.51
CA GLN A 63 15.41 -0.77 10.48
C GLN A 63 14.34 -1.35 11.40
N ARG A 64 13.68 -0.48 12.21
CA ARG A 64 12.53 -0.90 13.00
C ARG A 64 11.39 -1.32 12.08
N THR A 65 10.77 -2.50 12.35
CA THR A 65 9.61 -2.96 11.57
C THR A 65 8.29 -2.31 12.01
N GLY A 66 8.30 -1.60 13.13
CA GLY A 66 7.11 -1.08 13.80
C GLY A 66 6.42 -2.09 14.71
N ALA A 67 6.78 -3.37 14.66
CA ALA A 67 6.26 -4.37 15.59
C ALA A 67 6.93 -4.21 16.95
N THR A 68 6.10 -4.05 17.99
CA THR A 68 6.55 -3.92 19.38
C THR A 68 5.58 -4.61 20.33
N PHE A 69 6.07 -5.15 21.44
CA PHE A 69 5.23 -5.65 22.51
C PHE A 69 5.81 -5.36 23.89
N VAL A 70 4.97 -5.38 24.91
CA VAL A 70 5.40 -5.14 26.29
C VAL A 70 5.68 -6.47 26.98
N ALA A 71 6.91 -6.62 27.43
CA ALA A 71 7.41 -7.71 28.25
C ALA A 71 7.81 -7.20 29.65
N ALA A 72 8.43 -8.03 30.44
CA ALA A 72 9.09 -7.64 31.68
C ALA A 72 10.62 -7.75 31.53
N SER A 73 11.35 -7.12 32.46
CA SER A 73 12.80 -7.33 32.56
C SER A 73 13.10 -8.82 32.84
N ALA A 74 14.08 -9.36 32.12
CA ALA A 74 14.53 -10.75 32.32
C ALA A 74 15.18 -10.96 33.69
N MET A 75 15.82 -9.94 34.28
CA MET A 75 16.46 -10.03 35.58
C MET A 75 15.41 -10.09 36.70
N GLY A 76 15.47 -11.12 37.53
CA GLY A 76 14.56 -11.33 38.64
C GLY A 76 13.17 -11.82 38.21
N ALA A 77 13.00 -12.32 36.99
CA ALA A 77 11.72 -12.90 36.54
C ALA A 77 11.38 -14.13 37.43
N SER A 78 10.12 -14.16 37.87
CA SER A 78 9.57 -15.25 38.69
C SER A 78 8.17 -15.59 38.19
N THR A 79 7.73 -16.82 38.46
CA THR A 79 6.36 -17.27 38.08
C THR A 79 5.30 -16.20 38.36
N PRO A 80 4.41 -15.87 37.41
CA PRO A 80 4.16 -16.60 36.15
C PRO A 80 5.05 -16.21 34.95
N LEU A 81 6.02 -15.30 35.11
CA LEU A 81 6.93 -14.88 34.05
C LEU A 81 8.10 -15.85 33.89
N ASP A 82 8.45 -16.13 32.65
CA ASP A 82 9.58 -16.94 32.26
C ASP A 82 10.57 -16.10 31.45
N SER A 83 11.87 -16.23 31.74
CA SER A 83 12.92 -15.47 31.05
C SER A 83 13.19 -16.03 29.66
N VAL A 84 13.29 -15.13 28.69
CA VAL A 84 13.61 -15.46 27.30
C VAL A 84 15.12 -15.32 27.08
N CYS A 85 15.76 -16.41 26.67
CA CYS A 85 17.14 -16.38 26.22
C CYS A 85 17.23 -16.06 24.72
N ARG A 86 18.34 -15.47 24.34
CA ARG A 86 18.66 -15.17 22.95
C ARG A 86 19.93 -15.95 22.55
N TYR A 87 19.82 -16.63 21.41
CA TYR A 87 20.94 -17.31 20.78
C TYR A 87 21.15 -16.74 19.37
N ARG A 88 22.41 -16.42 19.07
CA ARG A 88 22.84 -16.12 17.71
C ARG A 88 23.18 -17.42 17.00
N ILE A 89 22.60 -17.66 15.84
CA ILE A 89 22.86 -18.84 15.01
C ILE A 89 23.80 -18.42 13.89
N ASN A 90 25.02 -18.91 13.87
CA ASN A 90 25.99 -18.69 12.80
C ASN A 90 25.87 -19.81 11.77
N VAL A 91 25.88 -19.46 10.49
CA VAL A 91 25.94 -20.47 9.42
C VAL A 91 27.38 -20.68 9.00
N PRO A 92 27.89 -21.92 9.09
CA PRO A 92 29.29 -22.21 8.69
C PRO A 92 29.57 -21.82 7.25
N GLY A 93 30.65 -21.09 7.01
CA GLY A 93 31.05 -20.64 5.67
C GLY A 93 30.26 -19.46 5.11
N SER A 94 29.38 -18.83 5.91
CA SER A 94 28.58 -17.67 5.53
C SER A 94 28.82 -16.49 6.48
N THR A 95 28.69 -15.27 5.97
CA THR A 95 28.62 -14.05 6.80
C THR A 95 27.25 -13.85 7.44
N PHE A 96 26.33 -14.76 7.20
CA PHE A 96 24.95 -14.70 7.62
C PHE A 96 24.80 -15.18 9.08
N SER A 97 23.98 -14.47 9.85
CA SER A 97 23.59 -14.91 11.20
C SER A 97 22.09 -14.66 11.41
N SER A 98 21.46 -15.53 12.19
CA SER A 98 20.06 -15.43 12.60
C SER A 98 19.96 -15.46 14.12
N HIS A 99 18.76 -15.21 14.67
CA HIS A 99 18.55 -15.27 16.11
C HIS A 99 17.36 -16.18 16.44
N PHE A 100 17.52 -16.91 17.54
CA PHE A 100 16.48 -17.71 18.17
C PHE A 100 16.22 -17.19 19.58
N TYR A 101 14.94 -17.11 19.93
CA TYR A 101 14.46 -16.72 21.25
C TYR A 101 13.62 -17.85 21.83
N GLY A 102 13.96 -18.32 23.01
CA GLY A 102 13.29 -19.41 23.70
C GLY A 102 13.02 -19.12 25.17
N LEU A 103 12.04 -19.79 25.76
CA LEU A 103 11.81 -19.78 27.20
C LEU A 103 12.92 -20.55 27.94
N SER A 104 12.96 -20.42 29.25
CA SER A 104 14.00 -21.05 30.07
C SER A 104 14.18 -22.55 29.82
N ALA A 105 13.10 -23.28 29.52
CA ALA A 105 13.19 -24.70 29.16
C ALA A 105 13.91 -24.92 27.82
N ASP A 106 13.62 -24.10 26.79
CA ASP A 106 14.31 -24.15 25.49
C ASP A 106 15.78 -23.79 25.67
N CYS A 107 16.07 -22.79 26.51
CA CYS A 107 17.43 -22.35 26.84
C CYS A 107 18.26 -23.48 27.49
N ALA A 108 17.67 -24.22 28.42
CA ALA A 108 18.30 -25.35 29.07
C ALA A 108 18.64 -26.47 28.08
N VAL A 109 17.73 -26.78 27.17
CA VAL A 109 17.96 -27.76 26.10
C VAL A 109 19.10 -27.31 25.18
N LEU A 110 19.06 -26.07 24.67
CA LEU A 110 20.12 -25.56 23.78
C LEU A 110 21.49 -25.52 24.47
N ALA A 111 21.54 -25.14 25.75
CA ALA A 111 22.76 -25.15 26.53
C ALA A 111 23.33 -26.59 26.71
N SER A 112 22.45 -27.59 26.92
CA SER A 112 22.85 -28.99 27.07
C SER A 112 23.38 -29.61 25.77
N LEU A 113 22.86 -29.17 24.62
CA LEU A 113 23.27 -29.65 23.30
C LEU A 113 24.64 -29.11 22.88
N ASN A 114 25.10 -28.01 23.48
CA ASN A 114 26.39 -27.37 23.22
C ASN A 114 26.74 -27.26 21.72
N LEU A 115 25.77 -26.80 20.92
CA LEU A 115 25.91 -26.69 19.46
C LEU A 115 26.90 -25.59 19.10
N PRO A 116 27.98 -25.85 18.33
CA PRO A 116 29.07 -24.90 18.09
C PRO A 116 28.62 -23.64 17.34
N ASN A 117 27.50 -23.72 16.63
CA ASN A 117 26.95 -22.60 15.82
C ASN A 117 25.89 -21.79 16.58
N PHE A 118 25.49 -22.19 17.78
CA PHE A 118 24.53 -21.50 18.62
C PHE A 118 25.26 -20.78 19.75
N LEU A 119 25.43 -19.47 19.61
CA LEU A 119 26.14 -18.65 20.59
C LEU A 119 25.12 -17.97 21.51
N SER A 120 25.18 -18.30 22.80
CA SER A 120 24.31 -17.65 23.79
C SER A 120 24.67 -16.17 23.93
N GLU A 121 23.65 -15.31 23.80
CA GLU A 121 23.74 -13.86 24.06
C GLU A 121 23.06 -13.47 25.39
N GLY A 122 22.72 -14.48 26.19
CA GLY A 122 22.13 -14.32 27.53
C GLY A 122 20.61 -14.09 27.48
N LEU A 123 20.09 -13.55 28.58
CA LEU A 123 18.66 -13.25 28.71
C LEU A 123 18.35 -11.87 28.13
N ASP A 124 17.19 -11.72 27.48
CA ASP A 124 16.76 -10.47 26.86
C ASP A 124 15.57 -9.83 27.60
N PHE A 125 14.45 -10.52 27.69
CA PHE A 125 13.22 -10.07 28.35
C PHE A 125 12.52 -11.25 29.04
N ALA A 126 11.39 -11.01 29.70
CA ALA A 126 10.56 -12.06 30.31
C ALA A 126 9.09 -11.93 29.91
N VAL A 127 8.43 -13.05 29.70
CA VAL A 127 7.04 -13.16 29.22
C VAL A 127 6.33 -14.31 29.93
N GLU A 128 5.01 -14.41 29.80
CA GLU A 128 4.30 -15.60 30.24
C GLU A 128 4.25 -16.66 29.12
N LYS A 129 4.19 -17.92 29.53
CA LYS A 129 4.07 -19.06 28.61
C LYS A 129 2.62 -19.28 28.23
N PRO A 130 2.30 -19.52 26.93
CA PRO A 130 0.96 -19.96 26.55
C PRO A 130 0.66 -21.39 27.05
N THR A 131 -0.58 -21.63 27.44
CA THR A 131 -1.07 -22.97 27.78
C THR A 131 -1.96 -23.47 26.66
N ALA A 132 -1.57 -24.56 26.02
CA ALA A 132 -2.25 -25.11 24.81
C ALA A 132 -2.46 -24.03 23.72
N GLY A 133 -1.48 -23.15 23.52
CA GLY A 133 -1.54 -22.08 22.54
C GLY A 133 -2.37 -20.85 22.94
N VAL A 134 -2.96 -20.85 24.15
CA VAL A 134 -3.80 -19.74 24.66
C VAL A 134 -3.03 -18.95 25.72
N CYS A 135 -3.09 -17.63 25.59
CA CYS A 135 -2.47 -16.71 26.53
C CYS A 135 -3.35 -16.42 27.74
N PRO A 136 -2.77 -16.27 28.95
CA PRO A 136 -3.51 -15.92 30.15
C PRO A 136 -3.99 -14.45 30.12
N ALA A 137 -5.00 -14.12 30.92
CA ALA A 137 -5.57 -12.77 30.98
C ALA A 137 -4.57 -11.70 31.46
N SER A 138 -3.54 -12.09 32.20
CA SER A 138 -2.44 -11.20 32.67
C SER A 138 -1.53 -10.76 31.53
N SER A 139 -1.41 -11.57 30.47
CA SER A 139 -0.56 -11.33 29.30
C SER A 139 -1.32 -11.79 28.03
N PRO A 140 -2.37 -11.07 27.62
CA PRO A 140 -3.35 -11.56 26.64
C PRO A 140 -2.86 -11.50 25.18
N VAL A 141 -1.67 -10.95 24.91
CA VAL A 141 -1.17 -10.76 23.55
C VAL A 141 -0.28 -11.94 23.14
N PRO A 142 -0.76 -12.84 22.25
CA PRO A 142 0.03 -13.95 21.77
C PRO A 142 1.12 -13.47 20.80
N ILE A 143 2.31 -14.01 20.97
CA ILE A 143 3.44 -13.83 20.04
C ILE A 143 3.66 -15.16 19.31
N TYR A 144 3.38 -15.14 18.02
CA TYR A 144 3.49 -16.31 17.14
C TYR A 144 4.89 -16.42 16.56
N ARG A 145 5.42 -17.64 16.52
CA ARG A 145 6.74 -17.91 15.91
C ARG A 145 6.58 -18.73 14.64
N ALA A 146 7.32 -18.34 13.60
CA ALA A 146 7.45 -19.12 12.38
C ALA A 146 8.92 -19.18 11.95
N LEU A 147 9.30 -20.33 11.40
CA LEU A 147 10.64 -20.61 10.86
C LEU A 147 10.59 -20.53 9.34
N ARG A 148 11.48 -19.75 8.72
CA ARG A 148 11.66 -19.80 7.27
C ARG A 148 12.21 -21.18 6.90
N SER A 149 11.53 -21.85 5.94
CA SER A 149 11.92 -23.18 5.48
C SER A 149 13.37 -23.22 4.99
N LEU A 150 14.06 -24.29 5.35
CA LEU A 150 15.43 -24.53 4.97
C LEU A 150 15.49 -25.17 3.57
N THR A 151 15.67 -24.36 2.54
CA THR A 151 16.31 -24.89 1.33
C THR A 151 17.84 -24.86 1.54
N PRO A 152 18.65 -25.65 0.82
CA PRO A 152 20.12 -25.63 0.98
C PRO A 152 20.78 -24.26 0.77
N VAL A 153 20.00 -23.26 0.34
CA VAL A 153 20.45 -21.90 0.01
C VAL A 153 19.91 -20.88 1.02
N ASP A 154 18.91 -21.23 1.86
CA ASP A 154 18.28 -20.31 2.81
C ASP A 154 18.82 -20.48 4.23
N VAL A 155 19.04 -19.37 4.88
CA VAL A 155 19.46 -19.33 6.27
C VAL A 155 18.26 -19.48 7.18
N PRO A 156 18.33 -20.35 8.21
CA PRO A 156 17.26 -20.48 9.19
C PRO A 156 17.01 -19.13 9.88
N ASN A 157 15.82 -18.60 9.69
CA ASN A 157 15.40 -17.36 10.31
C ASN A 157 14.05 -17.55 10.98
N HIS A 158 14.00 -17.30 12.30
CA HIS A 158 12.74 -17.24 13.02
C HIS A 158 12.21 -15.80 13.01
N ARG A 159 10.92 -15.66 12.79
CA ARG A 159 10.22 -14.40 12.99
C ARG A 159 9.13 -14.56 14.04
N TYR A 160 8.94 -13.50 14.84
CA TYR A 160 8.01 -13.44 15.95
C TYR A 160 6.95 -12.37 15.65
N SER A 161 5.71 -12.78 15.42
CA SER A 161 4.62 -11.87 15.05
C SER A 161 3.65 -11.66 16.20
N ILE A 162 3.28 -10.41 16.46
CA ILE A 162 2.22 -10.02 17.40
C ILE A 162 0.82 -10.12 16.77
N SER A 163 0.73 -10.43 15.47
CA SER A 163 -0.49 -10.47 14.69
C SER A 163 -0.75 -11.87 14.16
N LEU A 164 -1.96 -12.39 14.42
CA LEU A 164 -2.38 -13.67 13.84
C LEU A 164 -2.40 -13.62 12.30
N SER A 165 -2.87 -12.52 11.73
CA SER A 165 -2.89 -12.34 10.27
C SER A 165 -1.47 -12.33 9.70
N GLY A 166 -0.53 -11.62 10.31
CA GLY A 166 0.88 -11.63 9.92
C GLY A 166 1.52 -13.01 10.04
N TYR A 167 1.16 -13.78 11.08
CA TYR A 167 1.58 -15.18 11.20
C TYR A 167 1.00 -16.07 10.09
N GLN A 168 -0.29 -15.96 9.83
CA GLN A 168 -0.95 -16.72 8.75
C GLN A 168 -0.36 -16.41 7.37
N GLU A 169 -0.02 -15.13 7.13
CA GLU A 169 0.66 -14.73 5.91
C GLU A 169 2.05 -15.37 5.78
N MET A 170 2.82 -15.44 6.86
CA MET A 170 4.09 -16.19 6.82
C MET A 170 3.88 -17.65 6.39
N LEU A 171 2.82 -18.32 6.90
CA LEU A 171 2.51 -19.70 6.51
C LEU A 171 2.16 -19.83 5.02
N THR A 172 1.40 -18.90 4.46
CA THR A 172 1.09 -18.88 3.01
C THR A 172 2.32 -18.69 2.14
N ARG A 173 3.39 -18.10 2.69
CA ARG A 173 4.70 -17.92 2.03
C ARG A 173 5.65 -19.10 2.24
N GLY A 174 5.17 -20.20 2.80
CA GLY A 174 5.95 -21.41 3.01
C GLY A 174 6.81 -21.40 4.29
N TRP A 175 6.58 -20.48 5.24
CA TRP A 175 7.19 -20.56 6.55
C TRP A 175 6.53 -21.69 7.35
N ILE A 176 7.34 -22.35 8.18
CA ILE A 176 6.88 -23.42 9.07
C ILE A 176 6.36 -22.78 10.35
N GLY A 177 5.07 -22.92 10.63
CA GLY A 177 4.45 -22.34 11.81
C GLY A 177 4.73 -23.16 13.07
N GLU A 178 5.08 -22.45 14.16
CA GLU A 178 5.31 -23.04 15.48
C GLU A 178 4.24 -22.61 16.50
N GLY A 179 3.26 -21.80 16.07
CA GLY A 179 2.16 -21.32 16.91
C GLY A 179 2.55 -20.17 17.85
N ALA A 180 1.71 -19.93 18.86
CA ALA A 180 1.98 -18.96 19.90
C ALA A 180 3.02 -19.52 20.88
N VAL A 181 4.15 -18.84 20.99
CA VAL A 181 5.29 -19.28 21.81
C VAL A 181 5.49 -18.42 23.07
N PHE A 182 5.03 -17.16 23.04
CA PHE A 182 5.10 -16.21 24.14
C PHE A 182 3.74 -15.53 24.33
N CYS A 183 3.51 -15.02 25.53
CA CYS A 183 2.37 -14.18 25.89
C CYS A 183 2.87 -12.85 26.44
N ALA A 184 2.62 -11.77 25.72
CA ALA A 184 3.01 -10.44 26.12
C ALA A 184 1.87 -9.73 26.85
N ARG A 185 2.23 -8.74 27.67
CA ARG A 185 1.25 -7.86 28.33
C ARG A 185 0.59 -6.97 27.29
N SER A 186 -0.66 -6.58 27.54
CA SER A 186 -1.24 -5.45 26.81
C SER A 186 -0.32 -4.24 26.99
N ALA A 187 -0.04 -3.53 25.90
CA ALA A 187 0.59 -2.23 26.04
C ALA A 187 -0.22 -1.41 27.06
N THR A 188 0.42 -0.93 28.12
CA THR A 188 -0.21 0.09 28.95
C THR A 188 -0.60 1.21 28.00
N PRO A 189 -1.83 1.76 28.07
CA PRO A 189 -2.17 2.88 27.23
C PRO A 189 -1.03 3.89 27.35
N THR A 190 -0.31 4.12 26.26
CA THR A 190 0.68 5.21 26.19
C THR A 190 0.01 6.46 26.75
N ALA A 191 0.76 7.33 27.42
CA ALA A 191 0.28 8.60 27.93
C ALA A 191 -0.69 9.23 26.91
N PRO A 192 -1.79 9.89 27.36
CA PRO A 192 -2.78 10.43 26.46
C PRO A 192 -2.06 11.16 25.35
N ARG A 193 -2.30 10.74 24.10
CA ARG A 193 -1.71 11.43 22.95
C ARG A 193 -2.08 12.90 23.03
N PRO A 194 -1.22 13.83 22.60
CA PRO A 194 -1.59 15.22 22.50
C PRO A 194 -2.93 15.32 21.77
N SER A 195 -3.91 15.98 22.37
CA SER A 195 -5.15 16.28 21.68
C SER A 195 -4.85 17.34 20.62
N PHE A 196 -5.06 16.98 19.37
CA PHE A 196 -4.96 17.95 18.28
C PHE A 196 -6.29 18.70 18.15
N VAL A 197 -6.23 19.96 17.72
CA VAL A 197 -7.44 20.71 17.36
C VAL A 197 -8.14 20.00 16.20
N ALA A 198 -9.45 20.11 16.08
CA ALA A 198 -10.16 19.54 14.94
C ALA A 198 -9.61 20.12 13.62
N SER A 199 -9.30 19.26 12.63
CA SER A 199 -8.75 19.69 11.35
C SER A 199 -9.64 20.73 10.66
N SER A 200 -10.96 20.61 10.81
CA SER A 200 -11.95 21.56 10.29
C SER A 200 -11.79 22.98 10.86
N SER A 201 -11.23 23.16 12.06
CA SER A 201 -11.05 24.47 12.68
C SER A 201 -9.85 25.27 12.13
N VAL A 202 -8.93 24.58 11.49
CA VAL A 202 -7.70 25.15 10.89
C VAL A 202 -7.62 24.93 9.37
N SER A 203 -8.65 24.37 8.76
CA SER A 203 -8.72 24.18 7.32
C SER A 203 -8.80 25.52 6.58
N ALA A 204 -8.30 25.53 5.35
CA ALA A 204 -8.26 26.70 4.46
C ALA A 204 -7.49 27.92 5.00
N LYS A 205 -6.77 27.81 6.12
CA LYS A 205 -5.85 28.85 6.59
C LYS A 205 -4.49 28.66 5.94
N CYS A 206 -4.22 29.45 4.91
CA CYS A 206 -3.12 29.24 3.98
C CYS A 206 -2.05 30.31 4.12
N ALA A 207 -0.77 29.93 4.10
CA ALA A 207 0.35 30.88 4.08
C ALA A 207 0.31 31.75 2.81
N MET A 208 -0.12 31.14 1.69
CA MET A 208 -0.33 31.80 0.40
C MET A 208 -1.72 31.45 -0.12
N PRO A 209 -2.78 32.18 0.27
CA PRO A 209 -4.14 31.89 -0.14
C PRO A 209 -4.34 32.13 -1.65
N ARG A 210 -5.00 31.21 -2.32
CA ARG A 210 -5.44 31.38 -3.70
C ARG A 210 -6.62 32.36 -3.75
N ILE A 211 -6.67 33.18 -4.78
CA ILE A 211 -7.70 34.20 -5.00
C ILE A 211 -8.44 33.90 -6.29
N GLY A 212 -9.75 34.15 -6.32
CA GLY A 212 -10.57 33.98 -7.51
C GLY A 212 -11.38 32.68 -7.51
N ILE A 213 -11.62 32.14 -8.69
CA ILE A 213 -12.53 31.00 -8.95
C ILE A 213 -11.72 29.87 -9.58
N SER A 214 -11.92 28.65 -9.12
CA SER A 214 -11.34 27.47 -9.78
C SER A 214 -11.90 27.32 -11.19
N ALA A 215 -11.02 27.19 -12.18
CA ALA A 215 -11.38 26.97 -13.56
C ALA A 215 -12.12 25.63 -13.80
N PHE A 216 -11.96 24.67 -12.90
CA PHE A 216 -12.55 23.34 -13.02
C PHE A 216 -13.88 23.19 -12.27
N THR A 217 -13.98 23.80 -11.09
CA THR A 217 -15.18 23.68 -10.26
C THR A 217 -16.15 24.85 -10.41
N GLY A 218 -15.71 25.98 -10.98
CA GLY A 218 -16.47 27.22 -11.07
C GLY A 218 -16.77 27.88 -9.72
N ARG A 219 -16.11 27.46 -8.63
CA ARG A 219 -16.33 27.96 -7.26
C ARG A 219 -15.17 28.82 -6.81
N ALA A 220 -15.44 29.81 -5.95
CA ALA A 220 -14.40 30.58 -5.30
C ALA A 220 -13.51 29.67 -4.43
N PHE A 221 -12.21 29.96 -4.41
CA PHE A 221 -11.30 29.26 -3.50
C PHE A 221 -11.69 29.54 -2.05
N PRO A 222 -11.72 28.53 -1.16
CA PRO A 222 -12.08 28.72 0.25
C PRO A 222 -10.95 29.29 1.08
N ASP A 223 -9.80 29.56 0.48
CA ASP A 223 -8.55 29.91 1.14
C ASP A 223 -8.67 31.24 1.91
N GLN A 224 -8.19 31.27 3.14
CA GLN A 224 -8.09 32.43 4.01
C GLN A 224 -6.63 32.66 4.38
N GLN A 225 -6.28 33.91 4.70
CA GLN A 225 -4.93 34.21 5.17
C GLN A 225 -4.64 33.48 6.46
N GLY A 226 -3.60 32.68 6.46
CA GLY A 226 -3.04 31.94 7.57
C GLY A 226 -1.51 31.94 7.50
N THR A 227 -0.92 30.94 8.14
CA THR A 227 0.53 30.75 8.23
C THR A 227 0.91 29.32 7.82
N LEU A 228 2.19 29.07 7.56
CA LEU A 228 2.71 27.71 7.36
C LEU A 228 2.46 26.81 8.60
N ALA A 229 2.45 27.40 9.80
CA ALA A 229 2.12 26.68 11.02
C ALA A 229 0.65 26.21 11.04
N ASP A 230 -0.28 27.00 10.51
CA ASP A 230 -1.69 26.60 10.36
C ASP A 230 -1.83 25.43 9.39
N GLU A 231 -1.15 25.47 8.23
CA GLU A 231 -1.14 24.37 7.26
C GLU A 231 -0.58 23.08 7.87
N LYS A 232 0.53 23.16 8.60
CA LYS A 232 1.13 22.01 9.29
C LYS A 232 0.22 21.48 10.41
N SER A 233 -0.44 22.36 11.14
CA SER A 233 -1.42 21.98 12.18
C SER A 233 -2.60 21.25 11.56
N TRP A 234 -3.13 21.75 10.42
CA TRP A 234 -4.17 21.05 9.68
C TRP A 234 -3.75 19.64 9.26
N LEU A 235 -2.57 19.50 8.64
CA LEU A 235 -2.04 18.21 8.19
C LEU A 235 -1.90 17.23 9.35
N ARG A 236 -1.38 17.68 10.49
CA ARG A 236 -1.23 16.81 11.67
C ARG A 236 -2.57 16.34 12.23
N SER A 237 -3.52 17.27 12.36
CA SER A 237 -4.87 16.98 12.87
C SER A 237 -5.63 16.06 11.92
N TRP A 238 -5.60 16.36 10.62
CA TRP A 238 -6.25 15.54 9.59
C TRP A 238 -5.66 14.13 9.51
N SER A 239 -4.34 13.99 9.62
CA SER A 239 -3.69 12.68 9.68
C SER A 239 -4.06 11.91 10.94
N ASP A 240 -4.16 12.58 12.09
CA ASP A 240 -4.61 11.94 13.34
C ASP A 240 -6.07 11.48 13.27
N GLU A 241 -6.93 12.25 12.59
CA GLU A 241 -8.34 11.92 12.42
C GLU A 241 -8.55 10.76 11.43
N THR A 242 -7.84 10.76 10.30
CA THR A 242 -8.23 9.96 9.14
C THR A 242 -7.26 8.86 8.75
N TYR A 243 -5.97 8.97 9.07
CA TYR A 243 -4.96 8.00 8.66
C TYR A 243 -5.21 6.63 9.32
N LEU A 244 -5.17 5.57 8.53
CA LEU A 244 -5.47 4.21 9.01
C LEU A 244 -4.57 3.78 10.18
N TRP A 245 -3.30 4.14 10.10
CA TRP A 245 -2.31 3.84 11.15
C TRP A 245 -1.90 5.08 11.93
N TYR A 246 -2.84 5.97 12.24
CA TYR A 246 -2.57 7.24 12.92
C TYR A 246 -1.80 7.10 14.25
N ARG A 247 -1.93 5.95 14.91
CA ARG A 247 -1.21 5.64 16.16
C ARG A 247 0.28 5.39 15.94
N GLU A 248 0.68 5.09 14.69
CA GLU A 248 2.06 4.80 14.32
C GLU A 248 2.81 6.05 13.81
N ILE A 249 2.13 7.19 13.67
CA ILE A 249 2.77 8.45 13.27
C ILE A 249 3.76 8.88 14.37
N PRO A 250 5.04 9.10 14.06
CA PRO A 250 6.02 9.57 15.02
C PRO A 250 5.66 10.97 15.58
N ASP A 251 6.03 11.22 16.82
CA ASP A 251 5.92 12.56 17.42
C ASP A 251 7.13 13.40 17.01
N LEU A 252 6.95 14.21 15.96
CA LEU A 252 8.01 15.02 15.35
C LEU A 252 7.71 16.50 15.57
N ASN A 253 8.77 17.31 15.68
CA ASN A 253 8.63 18.77 15.72
C ASN A 253 8.32 19.32 14.32
N PRO A 254 7.15 19.94 14.09
CA PRO A 254 6.79 20.52 12.79
C PRO A 254 7.74 21.62 12.32
N ASP A 255 8.44 22.31 13.23
CA ASP A 255 9.37 23.38 12.88
C ASP A 255 10.65 22.88 12.20
N SER A 256 10.93 21.58 12.31
CA SER A 256 12.05 20.95 11.61
C SER A 256 11.81 20.79 10.09
N PHE A 257 10.61 21.07 9.61
CA PHE A 257 10.22 20.91 8.20
C PHE A 257 9.97 22.28 7.56
N VAL A 258 10.61 22.55 6.44
CA VAL A 258 10.56 23.87 5.78
C VAL A 258 9.29 24.09 4.95
N THR A 259 8.55 23.03 4.59
CA THR A 259 7.31 23.10 3.79
C THR A 259 6.22 22.22 4.39
N SER A 260 4.96 22.52 4.06
CA SER A 260 3.81 21.65 4.39
C SER A 260 3.93 20.27 3.73
N ALA A 261 4.45 20.19 2.51
CA ALA A 261 4.67 18.93 1.80
C ALA A 261 5.72 18.03 2.48
N SER A 262 6.88 18.61 2.89
CA SER A 262 7.90 17.85 3.62
C SER A 262 7.40 17.38 4.99
N TRP A 263 6.59 18.20 5.67
CA TRP A 263 5.91 17.80 6.91
C TRP A 263 4.94 16.66 6.67
N PHE A 264 4.09 16.73 5.63
CA PHE A 264 3.15 15.69 5.31
C PHE A 264 3.83 14.35 5.02
N THR A 265 4.93 14.37 4.26
CA THR A 265 5.72 13.16 3.96
C THR A 265 6.16 12.40 5.21
N ALA A 266 6.40 13.11 6.32
CA ALA A 266 6.80 12.54 7.60
C ALA A 266 5.62 12.02 8.45
N LEU A 267 4.37 12.42 8.14
CA LEU A 267 3.16 12.05 8.89
C LEU A 267 2.62 10.66 8.51
N LYS A 268 3.50 9.67 8.41
CA LYS A 268 3.14 8.28 8.10
C LYS A 268 3.84 7.29 9.01
N THR A 269 3.38 6.05 8.99
CA THR A 269 4.03 4.95 9.72
C THR A 269 5.44 4.68 9.21
N PRO A 270 6.44 4.52 10.08
CA PRO A 270 7.77 4.04 9.71
C PRO A 270 7.84 2.51 9.56
N ALA A 271 6.74 1.79 9.84
CA ALA A 271 6.71 0.34 9.83
C ALA A 271 6.97 -0.25 8.44
N LEU A 272 7.50 -1.48 8.43
CA LEU A 272 7.74 -2.25 7.22
C LEU A 272 6.65 -3.33 7.02
N ALA A 273 6.37 -3.64 5.75
CA ALA A 273 5.65 -4.84 5.36
C ALA A 273 6.52 -6.10 5.55
N LEU A 274 5.92 -7.29 5.48
CA LEU A 274 6.61 -8.56 5.66
C LEU A 274 7.78 -8.77 4.68
N ALA A 275 7.68 -8.22 3.47
CA ALA A 275 8.74 -8.30 2.46
C ALA A 275 9.88 -7.28 2.68
N GLY A 276 9.85 -6.50 3.78
CA GLY A 276 10.86 -5.50 4.09
C GLY A 276 10.65 -4.13 3.43
N ALA A 277 9.66 -3.98 2.55
CA ALA A 277 9.29 -2.69 1.98
C ALA A 277 8.53 -1.82 2.99
N SER A 278 8.54 -0.49 2.82
CA SER A 278 7.74 0.40 3.67
C SER A 278 6.25 -0.01 3.66
N LYS A 279 5.63 -0.09 4.84
CA LYS A 279 4.20 -0.41 4.99
C LYS A 279 3.33 0.63 4.30
N ASP A 280 3.69 1.90 4.41
CA ASP A 280 3.07 3.01 3.67
C ASP A 280 4.02 3.56 2.61
N ARG A 281 3.86 3.10 1.37
CA ARG A 281 4.53 3.57 0.14
C ARG A 281 3.65 4.51 -0.67
N PHE A 282 2.46 4.84 -0.19
CA PHE A 282 1.38 5.43 -0.97
C PHE A 282 0.93 6.79 -0.44
N HIS A 283 1.73 7.41 0.43
CA HIS A 283 1.50 8.69 1.05
C HIS A 283 2.16 9.79 0.22
N PHE A 284 1.37 10.63 -0.45
CA PHE A 284 1.89 11.66 -1.34
C PHE A 284 0.97 12.87 -1.46
N THR A 285 1.46 13.92 -2.10
CA THR A 285 0.69 15.14 -2.42
C THR A 285 0.77 15.43 -3.92
N GLN A 286 -0.21 16.19 -4.42
CA GLN A 286 -0.15 16.77 -5.75
C GLN A 286 -0.78 18.17 -5.75
N ASP A 287 -0.52 18.96 -6.78
CA ASP A 287 -1.18 20.23 -7.01
C ASP A 287 -2.70 20.03 -7.20
N THR A 288 -3.52 20.89 -6.56
CA THR A 288 -4.98 20.76 -6.62
C THR A 288 -5.53 21.04 -8.02
N ALA A 289 -4.93 21.95 -8.79
CA ALA A 289 -5.40 22.22 -10.15
C ALA A 289 -5.12 21.01 -11.07
N ALA A 290 -3.98 20.34 -10.88
CA ALA A 290 -3.69 19.09 -11.59
C ALA A 290 -4.67 17.95 -11.20
N TYR A 291 -5.05 17.86 -9.93
CA TYR A 291 -6.09 16.93 -9.47
C TYR A 291 -7.45 17.21 -10.11
N GLU A 292 -7.87 18.46 -10.11
CA GLU A 292 -9.15 18.89 -10.70
C GLU A 292 -9.17 18.68 -12.21
N ALA A 293 -8.07 18.97 -12.92
CA ALA A 293 -7.92 18.69 -14.35
C ALA A 293 -8.04 17.19 -14.66
N GLY A 294 -7.38 16.34 -13.86
CA GLY A 294 -7.46 14.89 -13.98
C GLY A 294 -8.91 14.39 -13.86
N ASN A 295 -9.67 14.90 -12.88
CA ASN A 295 -11.08 14.55 -12.71
C ASN A 295 -11.93 14.99 -13.91
N ALA A 296 -11.60 16.13 -14.50
CA ALA A 296 -12.24 16.62 -15.73
C ALA A 296 -11.82 15.85 -17.00
N GLY A 297 -10.98 14.83 -16.88
CA GLY A 297 -10.53 14.01 -18.00
C GLY A 297 -9.40 14.63 -18.82
N VAL A 298 -8.62 15.51 -18.23
CA VAL A 298 -7.51 16.23 -18.87
C VAL A 298 -6.22 15.99 -18.10
N SER A 299 -5.12 15.82 -18.82
CA SER A 299 -3.75 15.84 -18.28
C SER A 299 -2.92 16.90 -18.99
N TYR A 300 -1.92 17.42 -18.29
CA TYR A 300 -0.95 18.36 -18.86
C TYR A 300 0.31 17.61 -19.27
N GLY A 301 0.89 17.95 -20.40
CA GLY A 301 2.12 17.37 -20.89
C GLY A 301 2.06 16.98 -22.37
N TYR A 302 2.75 15.91 -22.73
CA TYR A 302 2.92 15.51 -24.13
C TYR A 302 1.98 14.39 -24.59
N GLY A 303 1.25 13.76 -23.66
CA GLY A 303 0.37 12.63 -23.96
C GLY A 303 1.12 11.29 -24.13
N ILE A 304 2.23 11.12 -23.42
CA ILE A 304 3.00 9.87 -23.37
C ILE A 304 2.90 9.26 -21.98
N LYS A 305 2.65 7.95 -21.93
CA LYS A 305 2.90 7.13 -20.74
C LYS A 305 4.19 6.35 -20.97
N TRP A 306 5.18 6.64 -20.16
CA TRP A 306 6.47 5.98 -20.22
C TRP A 306 6.48 4.69 -19.38
N SER A 307 7.15 3.65 -19.89
CA SER A 307 7.52 2.46 -19.12
C SER A 307 8.98 2.58 -18.72
N ALA A 308 9.24 2.67 -17.42
CA ALA A 308 10.59 2.69 -16.87
C ALA A 308 11.11 1.23 -16.78
N VAL A 309 11.84 0.78 -17.79
CA VAL A 309 12.52 -0.53 -17.76
C VAL A 309 13.65 -0.50 -16.75
N ARG A 310 14.33 0.65 -16.64
CA ARG A 310 15.36 0.94 -15.65
C ARG A 310 15.32 2.43 -15.29
N SER A 311 15.07 2.74 -14.02
CA SER A 311 14.95 4.13 -13.53
C SER A 311 16.28 4.76 -13.14
N THR A 312 17.26 3.94 -12.71
CA THR A 312 18.63 4.38 -12.39
C THR A 312 19.59 4.16 -13.56
N ALA A 313 20.72 4.88 -13.59
CA ALA A 313 21.74 4.71 -14.63
C ALA A 313 22.34 3.28 -14.61
N PRO A 314 22.50 2.69 -15.77
CA PRO A 314 22.14 3.13 -17.12
C PRO A 314 20.63 3.07 -17.38
N ARG A 315 19.95 4.22 -17.47
CA ARG A 315 18.48 4.35 -17.55
C ARG A 315 17.95 3.87 -18.90
N GLN A 316 16.71 3.34 -18.88
CA GLN A 316 16.00 2.98 -20.11
C GLN A 316 14.50 3.20 -19.92
N TRP A 317 13.94 4.17 -20.64
CA TRP A 317 12.51 4.44 -20.67
C TRP A 317 11.98 4.33 -22.08
N ILE A 318 10.80 3.73 -22.20
CA ILE A 318 10.17 3.40 -23.49
C ILE A 318 8.73 3.91 -23.49
N ALA A 319 8.29 4.52 -24.56
CA ALA A 319 6.91 4.94 -24.73
C ALA A 319 5.99 3.71 -24.75
N ALA A 320 5.19 3.56 -23.71
CA ALA A 320 4.26 2.44 -23.54
C ALA A 320 2.90 2.74 -24.17
N VAL A 321 2.38 3.94 -23.93
CA VAL A 321 1.13 4.43 -24.52
C VAL A 321 1.37 5.85 -25.02
N VAL A 322 0.98 6.11 -26.27
CA VAL A 322 0.98 7.46 -26.85
C VAL A 322 -0.48 7.80 -27.16
N THR A 323 -0.95 8.88 -26.55
CA THR A 323 -2.34 9.34 -26.73
C THR A 323 -2.53 9.87 -28.15
N PRO A 324 -3.47 9.38 -28.94
CA PRO A 324 -3.79 9.95 -30.24
C PRO A 324 -4.06 11.46 -30.17
N ASP A 325 -3.67 12.18 -31.21
CA ASP A 325 -3.85 13.65 -31.34
C ASP A 325 -3.10 14.49 -30.29
N SER A 326 -2.25 13.86 -29.48
CA SER A 326 -1.41 14.55 -28.50
C SER A 326 -0.15 15.15 -29.16
N PRO A 327 0.53 16.11 -28.50
CA PRO A 327 1.81 16.64 -28.99
C PRO A 327 2.82 15.57 -29.40
N ALA A 328 2.91 14.50 -28.62
CA ALA A 328 3.79 13.39 -28.92
C ALA A 328 3.38 12.62 -30.19
N ALA A 329 2.09 12.31 -30.32
CA ALA A 329 1.59 11.62 -31.53
C ALA A 329 1.81 12.46 -32.79
N LEU A 330 1.55 13.77 -32.71
CA LEU A 330 1.78 14.71 -33.81
C LEU A 330 3.26 14.86 -34.17
N ALA A 331 4.16 14.75 -33.18
CA ALA A 331 5.60 14.72 -33.38
C ALA A 331 6.14 13.36 -33.85
N GLY A 332 5.27 12.37 -34.08
CA GLY A 332 5.63 11.05 -34.57
C GLY A 332 6.22 10.10 -33.54
N VAL A 333 6.00 10.36 -32.24
CA VAL A 333 6.35 9.40 -31.18
C VAL A 333 5.41 8.21 -31.26
N GLN A 334 5.95 7.01 -31.13
CA GLN A 334 5.20 5.76 -31.21
C GLN A 334 5.49 4.86 -30.01
N ARG A 335 4.56 3.93 -29.72
CA ARG A 335 4.82 2.86 -28.75
C ARG A 335 6.08 2.10 -29.15
N GLY A 336 6.96 1.88 -28.17
CA GLY A 336 8.25 1.23 -28.36
C GLY A 336 9.43 2.18 -28.58
N ASP A 337 9.19 3.47 -28.82
CA ASP A 337 10.28 4.45 -28.88
C ASP A 337 10.95 4.60 -27.52
N SER A 338 12.28 4.48 -27.47
CA SER A 338 13.05 4.68 -26.23
C SER A 338 13.75 6.04 -26.23
N ILE A 339 13.86 6.65 -25.05
CA ILE A 339 14.53 7.94 -24.89
C ILE A 339 16.03 7.76 -25.03
N TYR A 340 16.64 8.50 -25.95
CA TYR A 340 18.09 8.61 -26.08
C TYR A 340 18.62 9.85 -25.36
N SER A 341 18.04 11.02 -25.61
CA SER A 341 18.38 12.27 -24.89
C SER A 341 17.16 13.17 -24.70
N VAL A 342 17.24 14.03 -23.70
CA VAL A 342 16.29 15.10 -23.40
C VAL A 342 17.10 16.40 -23.27
N ASP A 343 16.75 17.41 -24.06
CA ASP A 343 17.46 18.72 -24.12
C ASP A 343 18.98 18.60 -24.23
N GLY A 344 19.44 17.63 -25.02
CA GLY A 344 20.84 17.32 -25.23
C GLY A 344 21.49 16.45 -24.15
N ALA A 345 20.85 16.28 -22.98
CA ALA A 345 21.35 15.40 -21.93
C ALA A 345 21.10 13.92 -22.30
N ILE A 346 22.15 13.11 -22.35
CA ILE A 346 22.05 11.68 -22.68
C ILE A 346 21.30 10.95 -21.56
N PHE A 347 20.11 10.45 -21.85
CA PHE A 347 19.19 9.90 -20.86
C PHE A 347 19.79 8.76 -20.04
N ARG A 348 20.51 7.87 -20.70
CA ARG A 348 21.04 6.63 -20.14
C ARG A 348 21.94 6.87 -18.92
N ASP A 349 22.91 7.77 -19.03
CA ASP A 349 24.05 7.83 -18.10
C ASP A 349 24.29 9.22 -17.50
N THR A 350 23.56 10.29 -17.92
CA THR A 350 23.80 11.64 -17.41
C THR A 350 23.57 11.74 -15.90
N THR A 351 24.38 12.56 -15.24
CA THR A 351 24.17 13.01 -13.86
C THR A 351 23.31 14.26 -13.77
N ASP A 352 23.02 14.92 -14.91
CA ASP A 352 22.14 16.10 -14.98
C ASP A 352 20.67 15.65 -14.98
N VAL A 353 20.22 15.25 -13.78
CA VAL A 353 18.84 14.82 -13.54
C VAL A 353 17.86 15.98 -13.62
N ALA A 354 18.34 17.22 -13.36
CA ALA A 354 17.48 18.41 -13.42
C ALA A 354 16.98 18.66 -14.85
N THR A 355 17.86 18.60 -15.85
CA THR A 355 17.49 18.73 -17.26
C THR A 355 16.55 17.60 -17.69
N LEU A 356 16.81 16.35 -17.27
CA LEU A 356 15.90 15.24 -17.58
C LEU A 356 14.50 15.47 -17.00
N ASN A 357 14.41 15.86 -15.72
CA ASN A 357 13.13 16.10 -15.06
C ASN A 357 12.38 17.29 -15.65
N GLY A 358 13.07 18.39 -15.97
CA GLY A 358 12.47 19.53 -16.65
C GLY A 358 11.82 19.14 -17.96
N GLY A 359 12.55 18.41 -18.84
CA GLY A 359 12.00 17.99 -20.11
C GLY A 359 10.92 16.91 -20.03
N LEU A 360 11.00 16.00 -19.06
CA LEU A 360 9.99 14.95 -18.88
C LEU A 360 8.71 15.44 -18.21
N ASN A 361 8.81 16.45 -17.34
CA ASN A 361 7.70 16.97 -16.54
C ASN A 361 7.62 18.51 -16.71
N PRO A 362 7.14 18.99 -17.86
CA PRO A 362 7.05 20.43 -18.11
C PRO A 362 6.19 21.11 -17.05
N ALA A 363 6.69 22.22 -16.49
CA ALA A 363 6.03 22.92 -15.40
C ALA A 363 4.79 23.70 -15.85
N THR A 364 4.76 24.12 -17.13
CA THR A 364 3.68 24.94 -17.68
C THR A 364 3.24 24.46 -19.06
N ILE A 365 1.98 24.74 -19.42
CA ILE A 365 1.49 24.52 -20.77
C ILE A 365 2.22 25.46 -21.74
N GLY A 366 2.62 24.92 -22.89
CA GLY A 366 3.35 25.64 -23.92
C GLY A 366 4.88 25.54 -23.79
N GLU A 367 5.37 24.94 -22.73
CA GLU A 367 6.80 24.65 -22.53
C GLU A 367 7.26 23.59 -23.54
N SER A 368 8.39 23.84 -24.20
CA SER A 368 8.89 23.00 -25.29
C SER A 368 10.25 22.40 -24.95
N HIS A 369 10.39 21.11 -25.18
CA HIS A 369 11.62 20.36 -24.91
C HIS A 369 11.99 19.47 -26.10
N SER A 370 13.30 19.30 -26.33
CA SER A 370 13.82 18.48 -27.42
C SER A 370 14.07 17.05 -26.95
N PHE A 371 13.54 16.09 -27.68
CA PHE A 371 13.76 14.67 -27.45
C PHE A 371 14.48 14.06 -28.65
N VAL A 372 15.47 13.21 -28.38
CA VAL A 372 15.97 12.27 -29.37
C VAL A 372 15.52 10.88 -28.95
N LEU A 373 14.86 10.17 -29.85
CA LEU A 373 14.24 8.88 -29.61
C LEU A 373 14.86 7.81 -30.49
N THR A 374 15.04 6.61 -29.96
CA THR A 374 15.42 5.42 -30.74
C THR A 374 14.14 4.59 -30.97
N PRO A 375 13.78 4.32 -32.25
CA PRO A 375 12.60 3.53 -32.57
C PRO A 375 12.62 2.10 -32.02
N ALA A 376 11.45 1.48 -31.85
CA ALA A 376 11.32 0.07 -31.50
C ALA A 376 12.11 -0.80 -32.47
N GLY A 377 12.88 -1.75 -31.94
CA GLY A 377 13.75 -2.63 -32.79
C GLY A 377 15.04 -2.00 -33.25
N GLY A 378 15.34 -0.76 -32.86
CA GLY A 378 16.54 -0.02 -33.29
C GLY A 378 16.32 0.76 -34.60
N GLY A 379 17.40 1.29 -35.15
CA GLY A 379 17.37 2.07 -36.39
C GLY A 379 17.82 3.52 -36.20
N THR A 380 17.55 4.36 -37.19
CA THR A 380 17.93 5.77 -37.16
C THR A 380 17.14 6.51 -36.05
N GLN A 381 17.85 7.19 -35.17
CA GLN A 381 17.26 8.07 -34.16
C GLN A 381 16.44 9.17 -34.82
N LYS A 382 15.35 9.57 -34.16
CA LYS A 382 14.49 10.66 -34.59
C LYS A 382 14.47 11.76 -33.54
N SER A 383 14.52 12.99 -33.98
CA SER A 383 14.34 14.16 -33.12
C SER A 383 12.87 14.55 -33.08
N ALA A 384 12.38 14.88 -31.91
CA ALA A 384 11.02 15.36 -31.70
C ALA A 384 11.08 16.58 -30.78
N MET A 385 10.51 17.70 -31.21
CA MET A 385 10.22 18.83 -30.34
C MET A 385 8.83 18.61 -29.74
N LEU A 386 8.75 18.47 -28.44
CA LEU A 386 7.49 18.25 -27.72
C LEU A 386 7.11 19.50 -26.96
N THR A 387 5.98 20.08 -27.32
CA THR A 387 5.40 21.24 -26.62
C THR A 387 4.25 20.75 -25.73
N SER A 388 4.34 21.01 -24.44
CA SER A 388 3.31 20.60 -23.49
C SER A 388 1.96 21.24 -23.80
N ALA A 389 0.89 20.47 -23.67
CA ALA A 389 -0.48 20.90 -23.92
C ALA A 389 -1.47 20.27 -22.94
N SER A 390 -2.68 20.77 -22.98
CA SER A 390 -3.83 20.08 -22.37
C SER A 390 -4.21 18.89 -23.25
N VAL A 391 -4.09 17.69 -22.73
CA VAL A 391 -4.33 16.43 -23.44
C VAL A 391 -5.51 15.70 -22.82
N ALA A 392 -6.50 15.34 -23.65
CA ALA A 392 -7.63 14.54 -23.19
C ALA A 392 -7.17 13.13 -22.76
N ILE A 393 -7.52 12.73 -21.56
CA ILE A 393 -7.24 11.36 -21.07
C ILE A 393 -8.11 10.39 -21.87
N ARG A 394 -7.51 9.35 -22.42
CA ARG A 394 -8.20 8.25 -23.10
C ARG A 394 -8.08 6.97 -22.28
N PRO A 395 -9.04 6.70 -21.38
CA PRO A 395 -8.96 5.54 -20.46
C PRO A 395 -8.94 4.20 -21.19
N VAL A 396 -9.65 4.09 -22.33
CA VAL A 396 -9.66 2.91 -23.21
C VAL A 396 -9.03 3.30 -24.57
N PRO A 397 -7.70 3.19 -24.71
CA PRO A 397 -7.03 3.51 -25.98
C PRO A 397 -7.32 2.48 -27.08
N VAL A 398 -7.55 1.21 -26.72
CA VAL A 398 -7.81 0.12 -27.67
C VAL A 398 -8.88 -0.82 -27.11
N SER A 399 -9.87 -1.15 -27.92
CA SER A 399 -10.83 -2.23 -27.66
C SER A 399 -11.21 -2.93 -28.96
N GLY A 400 -11.54 -4.23 -28.91
CA GLY A 400 -11.94 -4.95 -30.09
C GLY A 400 -12.15 -6.45 -29.85
N ILE A 401 -12.36 -7.17 -30.94
CA ILE A 401 -12.60 -8.62 -30.94
C ILE A 401 -11.46 -9.34 -31.64
N ILE A 402 -10.94 -10.37 -30.99
CA ILE A 402 -9.99 -11.29 -31.56
C ILE A 402 -10.74 -12.58 -31.93
N ASN A 403 -10.80 -12.89 -33.23
CA ASN A 403 -11.40 -14.12 -33.70
C ASN A 403 -10.39 -15.28 -33.54
N THR A 404 -10.81 -16.34 -32.85
CA THR A 404 -10.00 -17.55 -32.67
C THR A 404 -10.80 -18.78 -33.09
N ALA A 405 -10.14 -19.90 -33.33
CA ALA A 405 -10.82 -21.16 -33.66
C ALA A 405 -11.77 -21.62 -32.53
N ALA A 406 -11.51 -21.25 -31.28
CA ALA A 406 -12.31 -21.59 -30.11
C ALA A 406 -13.33 -20.50 -29.73
N GLY A 407 -13.65 -19.57 -30.63
CA GLY A 407 -14.63 -18.50 -30.42
C GLY A 407 -14.02 -17.11 -30.29
N LYS A 408 -14.86 -16.11 -30.12
CA LYS A 408 -14.49 -14.70 -30.05
C LYS A 408 -13.98 -14.31 -28.67
N VAL A 409 -12.86 -13.61 -28.61
CA VAL A 409 -12.28 -13.04 -27.41
C VAL A 409 -12.39 -11.52 -27.46
N GLY A 410 -13.00 -10.91 -26.47
CA GLY A 410 -12.94 -9.45 -26.30
C GLY A 410 -11.57 -9.04 -25.80
N TYR A 411 -11.02 -7.95 -26.31
CA TYR A 411 -9.83 -7.29 -25.80
C TYR A 411 -10.14 -5.84 -25.45
N VAL A 412 -9.75 -5.42 -24.25
CA VAL A 412 -9.88 -4.02 -23.81
C VAL A 412 -8.61 -3.61 -23.08
N ALA A 413 -7.87 -2.65 -23.60
CA ALA A 413 -6.82 -1.96 -22.87
C ALA A 413 -7.46 -0.84 -22.06
N PHE A 414 -7.32 -0.91 -20.73
CA PHE A 414 -7.90 0.05 -19.80
C PHE A 414 -6.84 0.62 -18.89
N THR A 415 -6.47 1.87 -19.08
CA THR A 415 -5.24 2.46 -18.55
C THR A 415 -5.42 3.27 -17.26
N THR A 416 -6.65 3.59 -16.87
CA THR A 416 -6.92 4.34 -15.63
C THR A 416 -8.38 4.25 -15.18
N PHE A 417 -8.59 4.17 -13.86
CA PHE A 417 -9.87 4.40 -13.21
C PHE A 417 -9.99 5.84 -12.64
N ASN A 418 -8.99 6.71 -12.87
CA ASN A 418 -8.81 7.95 -12.11
C ASN A 418 -9.43 9.19 -12.79
N THR A 419 -10.44 9.02 -13.61
CA THR A 419 -11.22 10.11 -14.19
C THR A 419 -12.67 9.66 -14.34
N PHE A 420 -13.63 10.58 -14.24
CA PHE A 420 -15.05 10.22 -14.43
C PHE A 420 -15.33 9.77 -15.85
N THR A 421 -14.59 10.26 -16.84
CA THR A 421 -14.70 9.80 -18.24
C THR A 421 -14.33 8.31 -18.42
N ALA A 422 -13.59 7.72 -17.46
CA ALA A 422 -13.25 6.30 -17.50
C ALA A 422 -14.47 5.40 -17.33
N GLU A 423 -15.47 5.82 -16.54
CA GLU A 423 -16.73 5.12 -16.40
C GLU A 423 -17.42 4.91 -17.75
N LYS A 424 -17.59 6.02 -18.50
CA LYS A 424 -18.22 5.96 -19.81
C LYS A 424 -17.38 5.17 -20.83
N ALA A 425 -16.07 5.39 -20.84
CA ALA A 425 -15.17 4.73 -21.79
C ALA A 425 -15.19 3.19 -21.64
N ILE A 426 -15.16 2.67 -20.41
CA ILE A 426 -15.21 1.22 -20.18
C ILE A 426 -16.61 0.66 -20.44
N ALA A 427 -17.68 1.39 -20.09
CA ALA A 427 -19.05 0.99 -20.38
C ALA A 427 -19.32 0.91 -21.89
N ASP A 428 -18.89 1.91 -22.67
CA ASP A 428 -19.01 1.92 -24.13
C ASP A 428 -18.24 0.76 -24.77
N ALA A 429 -17.01 0.47 -24.30
CA ALA A 429 -16.21 -0.66 -24.79
C ALA A 429 -16.93 -1.99 -24.54
N PHE A 430 -17.49 -2.19 -23.34
CA PHE A 430 -18.22 -3.42 -22.99
C PHE A 430 -19.54 -3.54 -23.75
N ALA A 431 -20.26 -2.43 -23.97
CA ALA A 431 -21.45 -2.41 -24.83
C ALA A 431 -21.11 -2.83 -26.26
N GLY A 432 -20.00 -2.33 -26.81
CA GLY A 432 -19.50 -2.73 -28.13
C GLY A 432 -19.19 -4.23 -28.22
N LEU A 433 -18.57 -4.81 -27.18
CA LEU A 433 -18.32 -6.26 -27.10
C LEU A 433 -19.62 -7.08 -26.99
N ALA A 434 -20.60 -6.62 -26.20
CA ALA A 434 -21.88 -7.29 -26.02
C ALA A 434 -22.68 -7.36 -27.32
N THR A 435 -22.66 -6.29 -28.14
CA THR A 435 -23.41 -6.19 -29.39
C THR A 435 -22.75 -6.93 -30.57
N SER A 436 -21.51 -7.31 -30.46
CA SER A 436 -20.71 -7.94 -31.56
C SER A 436 -20.96 -9.42 -31.77
N GLY A 437 -22.12 -9.94 -31.35
CA GLY A 437 -22.50 -11.35 -31.52
C GLY A 437 -21.91 -12.30 -30.47
N GLY A 438 -21.62 -11.75 -29.28
CA GLY A 438 -21.17 -12.48 -28.10
C GLY A 438 -19.66 -12.82 -28.13
N ILE A 439 -19.04 -12.68 -26.97
CA ILE A 439 -17.67 -13.14 -26.71
C ILE A 439 -17.72 -14.33 -25.75
N THR A 440 -16.77 -15.25 -25.86
CA THR A 440 -16.63 -16.38 -24.95
C THR A 440 -15.75 -16.06 -23.76
N ASP A 441 -14.79 -15.14 -23.96
CA ASP A 441 -13.81 -14.73 -22.98
C ASP A 441 -13.44 -13.24 -23.16
N LEU A 442 -12.93 -12.63 -22.11
CA LEU A 442 -12.40 -11.27 -22.09
C LEU A 442 -10.93 -11.30 -21.70
N VAL A 443 -10.09 -10.58 -22.45
CA VAL A 443 -8.78 -10.14 -21.99
C VAL A 443 -8.86 -8.66 -21.66
N LEU A 444 -8.77 -8.34 -20.37
CA LEU A 444 -8.72 -6.98 -19.85
C LEU A 444 -7.27 -6.61 -19.55
N ASP A 445 -6.72 -5.65 -20.29
CA ASP A 445 -5.34 -5.24 -20.17
C ASP A 445 -5.21 -4.08 -19.18
N LEU A 446 -4.74 -4.39 -17.98
CA LEU A 446 -4.51 -3.45 -16.88
C LEU A 446 -3.02 -3.20 -16.62
N ARG A 447 -2.11 -3.62 -17.52
CA ARG A 447 -0.65 -3.54 -17.28
C ARG A 447 -0.14 -2.11 -17.06
N TYR A 448 -0.89 -1.09 -17.48
CA TYR A 448 -0.56 0.33 -17.30
C TYR A 448 -1.60 1.07 -16.44
N ASN A 449 -2.41 0.35 -15.67
CA ASN A 449 -3.50 0.94 -14.89
C ASN A 449 -3.14 1.01 -13.41
N GLY A 450 -2.74 2.18 -12.92
CA GLY A 450 -2.40 2.44 -11.53
C GLY A 450 -3.60 2.49 -10.57
N GLY A 451 -4.83 2.27 -11.06
CA GLY A 451 -6.04 2.36 -10.24
C GLY A 451 -6.85 3.63 -10.48
N GLY A 452 -7.53 4.09 -9.45
CA GLY A 452 -8.41 5.25 -9.44
C GLY A 452 -9.68 5.03 -8.63
N TYR A 453 -10.84 5.41 -9.16
CA TYR A 453 -12.12 5.34 -8.44
C TYR A 453 -12.58 3.91 -8.21
N LEU A 454 -12.83 3.58 -6.94
CA LEU A 454 -13.31 2.25 -6.52
C LEU A 454 -14.68 1.93 -7.13
N PHE A 455 -15.57 2.94 -7.26
CA PHE A 455 -16.88 2.72 -7.84
C PHE A 455 -16.81 2.29 -9.31
N ILE A 456 -15.89 2.86 -10.12
CA ILE A 456 -15.70 2.44 -11.53
C ILE A 456 -15.15 1.01 -11.58
N SER A 457 -14.30 0.65 -10.64
CA SER A 457 -13.81 -0.74 -10.50
C SER A 457 -14.94 -1.71 -10.15
N ALA A 458 -15.83 -1.32 -9.23
CA ALA A 458 -17.03 -2.11 -8.87
C ALA A 458 -18.01 -2.26 -10.04
N GLN A 459 -18.23 -1.18 -10.82
CA GLN A 459 -19.01 -1.21 -12.06
C GLN A 459 -18.37 -2.13 -13.12
N THR A 460 -17.04 -2.05 -13.29
CA THR A 460 -16.30 -2.92 -14.21
C THR A 460 -16.44 -4.40 -13.81
N ALA A 461 -16.38 -4.70 -12.51
CA ALA A 461 -16.61 -6.05 -12.00
C ALA A 461 -18.03 -6.53 -12.27
N TYR A 462 -19.04 -5.67 -12.08
CA TYR A 462 -20.43 -5.96 -12.45
C TYR A 462 -20.55 -6.26 -13.95
N MET A 463 -19.99 -5.40 -14.79
CA MET A 463 -20.05 -5.57 -16.25
C MET A 463 -19.40 -6.87 -16.74
N ILE A 464 -18.38 -7.37 -16.05
CA ILE A 464 -17.76 -8.68 -16.33
C ILE A 464 -18.67 -9.83 -15.84
N ALA A 465 -19.06 -9.81 -14.56
CA ALA A 465 -19.70 -10.92 -13.87
C ALA A 465 -21.20 -11.03 -14.10
N GLY A 466 -21.90 -9.90 -14.26
CA GLY A 466 -23.33 -9.78 -14.43
C GLY A 466 -24.14 -9.97 -13.16
N ASN A 467 -25.41 -9.59 -13.24
CA ASN A 467 -26.33 -9.57 -12.10
C ASN A 467 -26.48 -10.93 -11.40
N ALA A 468 -26.49 -12.01 -12.15
CA ALA A 468 -26.68 -13.37 -11.57
C ALA A 468 -25.61 -13.77 -10.52
N ARG A 469 -24.41 -13.14 -10.59
CA ARG A 469 -23.31 -13.42 -9.65
C ARG A 469 -23.11 -12.33 -8.61
N THR A 470 -23.55 -11.11 -8.91
CA THR A 470 -23.26 -9.92 -8.09
C THR A 470 -24.43 -9.47 -7.22
N ALA A 471 -25.66 -9.89 -7.56
CA ALA A 471 -26.86 -9.47 -6.81
C ALA A 471 -26.75 -9.86 -5.32
N GLY A 472 -26.94 -8.88 -4.44
CA GLY A 472 -26.86 -9.06 -2.99
C GLY A 472 -25.46 -9.38 -2.45
N LYS A 473 -24.40 -9.23 -3.27
CA LYS A 473 -23.01 -9.41 -2.86
C LYS A 473 -22.31 -8.06 -2.68
N ASN A 474 -21.32 -8.05 -1.80
CA ASN A 474 -20.47 -6.89 -1.61
C ASN A 474 -19.27 -6.96 -2.55
N TYR A 475 -19.01 -5.88 -3.28
CA TYR A 475 -17.76 -5.75 -4.02
C TYR A 475 -16.59 -5.63 -3.05
N GLU A 476 -16.72 -4.73 -2.08
CA GLU A 476 -15.75 -4.53 -1.01
C GLU A 476 -16.43 -4.11 0.30
N VAL A 477 -15.93 -4.61 1.42
CA VAL A 477 -16.24 -4.12 2.77
C VAL A 477 -15.03 -3.36 3.27
N THR A 478 -15.21 -2.07 3.49
CA THR A 478 -14.15 -1.12 3.86
C THR A 478 -13.94 -1.11 5.37
N LYS A 479 -12.70 -1.08 5.82
CA LYS A 479 -12.29 -0.94 7.23
C LYS A 479 -11.45 0.31 7.41
N THR A 480 -11.91 1.22 8.25
CA THR A 480 -11.20 2.46 8.63
C THR A 480 -10.50 2.31 9.97
N ASN A 481 -9.84 3.37 10.45
CA ASN A 481 -9.35 3.42 11.82
C ASN A 481 -10.53 3.46 12.84
N ASP A 482 -10.22 3.29 14.12
CA ASP A 482 -11.21 3.20 15.22
C ASP A 482 -11.98 4.51 15.49
N LYS A 483 -11.54 5.64 14.92
CA LYS A 483 -12.25 6.93 14.99
C LYS A 483 -13.41 7.02 13.99
N LYS A 484 -13.51 6.08 13.05
CA LYS A 484 -14.54 6.01 11.99
C LYS A 484 -14.78 7.37 11.29
N PRO A 485 -13.73 8.00 10.72
CA PRO A 485 -13.78 9.39 10.26
C PRO A 485 -14.78 9.63 9.12
N PHE A 486 -15.25 8.57 8.47
CA PHE A 486 -16.18 8.63 7.33
C PHE A 486 -17.57 8.07 7.67
N GLY A 487 -17.84 7.77 8.95
CA GLY A 487 -19.06 7.15 9.41
C GLY A 487 -19.16 5.66 9.08
N GLU A 488 -20.36 5.11 9.06
CA GLU A 488 -20.65 3.68 8.83
C GLU A 488 -20.67 3.32 7.32
N ARG A 489 -19.88 4.00 6.47
CA ARG A 489 -19.76 3.68 5.04
C ARG A 489 -18.72 2.58 4.84
N ASP A 490 -19.11 1.36 5.13
CA ASP A 490 -18.23 0.22 5.15
C ASP A 490 -18.46 -0.77 3.99
N VAL A 491 -19.46 -0.53 3.12
CA VAL A 491 -19.80 -1.44 2.02
C VAL A 491 -19.85 -0.71 0.67
N THR A 492 -19.09 -1.22 -0.29
CA THR A 492 -19.21 -0.90 -1.71
C THR A 492 -19.91 -2.06 -2.42
N PRO A 493 -21.10 -1.89 -2.99
CA PRO A 493 -21.76 -2.94 -3.75
C PRO A 493 -21.16 -3.08 -5.15
N PHE A 494 -21.58 -4.10 -5.90
CA PHE A 494 -21.40 -4.13 -7.35
C PHE A 494 -22.44 -3.17 -7.95
N TYR A 495 -21.97 -2.07 -8.55
CA TYR A 495 -22.86 -1.09 -9.16
C TYR A 495 -23.26 -1.50 -10.57
N ASP A 496 -24.55 -1.57 -10.83
CA ASP A 496 -25.16 -1.96 -12.10
C ASP A 496 -25.68 -0.77 -12.93
N VAL A 497 -25.51 0.44 -12.41
CA VAL A 497 -25.99 1.69 -13.02
C VAL A 497 -24.90 2.76 -13.05
N GLY A 498 -25.08 3.74 -13.92
CA GLY A 498 -24.23 4.90 -14.06
C GLY A 498 -24.25 5.81 -12.83
N SER A 499 -23.11 6.44 -12.55
CA SER A 499 -22.91 7.31 -11.39
C SER A 499 -23.49 8.72 -11.53
N GLY A 500 -23.70 9.20 -12.77
CA GLY A 500 -24.13 10.57 -13.04
C GLY A 500 -23.03 11.62 -12.90
N GLN A 501 -21.77 11.20 -12.75
CA GLN A 501 -20.63 12.13 -12.71
C GLN A 501 -20.43 12.79 -14.09
N THR A 502 -19.94 14.04 -14.10
CA THR A 502 -19.68 14.77 -15.35
C THR A 502 -18.69 14.02 -16.24
N GLY A 503 -19.09 13.71 -17.46
CA GLY A 503 -18.30 12.91 -18.41
C GLY A 503 -18.40 11.39 -18.21
N GLY A 504 -19.09 10.93 -17.16
CA GLY A 504 -19.40 9.52 -16.90
C GLY A 504 -20.69 9.05 -17.56
N VAL A 505 -21.22 7.93 -17.08
CA VAL A 505 -22.52 7.38 -17.51
C VAL A 505 -23.65 8.11 -16.77
N THR A 506 -24.76 8.38 -17.46
CA THR A 506 -25.92 9.05 -16.88
C THR A 506 -26.39 8.33 -15.61
N SER A 507 -26.76 9.10 -14.59
CA SER A 507 -27.24 8.56 -13.32
C SER A 507 -28.42 7.60 -13.51
N GLY A 508 -28.32 6.40 -12.95
CA GLY A 508 -29.36 5.38 -13.04
C GLY A 508 -29.46 4.66 -14.39
N GLN A 509 -28.69 5.02 -15.40
CA GLN A 509 -28.60 4.29 -16.66
C GLN A 509 -27.96 2.91 -16.42
N SER A 510 -28.64 1.84 -16.83
CA SER A 510 -28.12 0.48 -16.69
C SER A 510 -26.81 0.29 -17.45
N LEU A 511 -25.86 -0.37 -16.81
CA LEU A 511 -24.58 -0.73 -17.40
C LEU A 511 -24.68 -2.05 -18.20
N PRO A 512 -23.90 -2.20 -19.29
CA PRO A 512 -23.85 -3.46 -20.04
C PRO A 512 -23.28 -4.59 -19.17
N SER A 513 -23.62 -5.84 -19.49
CA SER A 513 -23.08 -6.99 -18.80
C SER A 513 -22.70 -8.12 -19.77
N LEU A 514 -21.49 -8.65 -19.62
CA LEU A 514 -20.95 -9.75 -20.42
C LEU A 514 -21.28 -11.13 -19.82
N ASN A 515 -21.68 -11.20 -18.56
CA ASN A 515 -22.04 -12.42 -17.82
C ASN A 515 -20.99 -13.54 -17.88
N LEU A 516 -19.71 -13.18 -17.88
CA LEU A 516 -18.59 -14.11 -17.99
C LEU A 516 -18.36 -14.88 -16.68
N ARG A 517 -17.81 -16.10 -16.80
CA ARG A 517 -17.40 -16.93 -15.67
C ARG A 517 -15.91 -16.83 -15.37
N ARG A 518 -15.15 -16.36 -16.34
CA ARG A 518 -13.71 -16.14 -16.22
C ARG A 518 -13.30 -14.90 -16.99
N VAL A 519 -12.16 -14.35 -16.59
CA VAL A 519 -11.52 -13.21 -17.24
C VAL A 519 -10.00 -13.38 -17.20
N PHE A 520 -9.34 -13.03 -18.29
CA PHE A 520 -7.89 -12.91 -18.37
C PHE A 520 -7.53 -11.46 -18.11
N ILE A 521 -6.63 -11.21 -17.16
CA ILE A 521 -6.18 -9.84 -16.87
C ILE A 521 -4.67 -9.78 -17.12
N LEU A 522 -4.26 -8.90 -18.03
CA LEU A 522 -2.84 -8.61 -18.26
C LEU A 522 -2.36 -7.64 -17.19
N THR A 523 -1.28 -8.01 -16.48
CA THR A 523 -0.79 -7.28 -15.30
C THR A 523 0.69 -6.95 -15.37
N SER A 524 1.09 -5.94 -14.62
CA SER A 524 2.47 -5.58 -14.34
C SER A 524 2.59 -4.98 -12.94
N ALA A 525 3.78 -4.57 -12.51
CA ALA A 525 3.99 -3.84 -11.26
C ALA A 525 3.25 -2.48 -11.22
N SER A 526 2.80 -1.96 -12.36
CA SER A 526 1.95 -0.76 -12.44
C SER A 526 0.45 -1.06 -12.29
N SER A 527 0.04 -2.33 -12.29
CA SER A 527 -1.36 -2.73 -12.01
C SER A 527 -1.62 -2.62 -10.52
N CYS A 528 -2.38 -1.61 -10.09
CA CYS A 528 -2.39 -1.22 -8.70
C CYS A 528 -3.79 -0.81 -8.21
N SER A 529 -4.03 -0.92 -6.88
CA SER A 529 -5.17 -0.28 -6.21
C SER A 529 -6.52 -0.72 -6.78
N ALA A 530 -7.31 0.16 -7.43
CA ALA A 530 -8.61 -0.20 -8.04
C ALA A 530 -8.49 -1.35 -9.06
N SER A 531 -7.33 -1.51 -9.73
CA SER A 531 -7.06 -2.68 -10.59
C SER A 531 -6.94 -3.97 -9.78
N GLU A 532 -6.33 -3.90 -8.61
CA GLU A 532 -6.20 -5.04 -7.70
C GLU A 532 -7.52 -5.31 -6.96
N ALA A 533 -8.26 -4.26 -6.61
CA ALA A 533 -9.61 -4.37 -6.06
C ALA A 533 -10.56 -5.07 -7.04
N LEU A 534 -10.43 -4.82 -8.37
CA LEU A 534 -11.17 -5.53 -9.41
C LEU A 534 -10.87 -7.04 -9.38
N ILE A 535 -9.60 -7.41 -9.34
CA ILE A 535 -9.16 -8.81 -9.23
C ILE A 535 -9.76 -9.45 -7.98
N ASN A 536 -9.63 -8.78 -6.84
CA ASN A 536 -10.11 -9.27 -5.54
C ASN A 536 -11.63 -9.40 -5.50
N GLY A 537 -12.35 -8.38 -5.96
CA GLY A 537 -13.83 -8.36 -6.00
C GLY A 537 -14.41 -9.46 -6.88
N LEU A 538 -13.85 -9.68 -8.07
CA LEU A 538 -14.24 -10.76 -8.97
C LEU A 538 -14.02 -12.14 -8.35
N ARG A 539 -12.89 -12.39 -7.69
CA ARG A 539 -12.61 -13.61 -6.94
C ARG A 539 -13.59 -13.82 -5.78
N GLY A 540 -14.08 -12.71 -5.20
CA GLY A 540 -15.08 -12.69 -4.15
C GLY A 540 -16.46 -13.26 -4.56
N VAL A 541 -16.76 -13.28 -5.87
CA VAL A 541 -18.02 -13.76 -6.45
C VAL A 541 -17.82 -14.93 -7.44
N ASP A 542 -16.75 -15.71 -7.24
CA ASP A 542 -16.45 -16.94 -7.96
C ASP A 542 -16.22 -16.75 -9.48
N ILE A 543 -15.72 -15.60 -9.88
CA ILE A 543 -15.17 -15.42 -11.21
C ILE A 543 -13.74 -15.96 -11.21
N GLU A 544 -13.43 -16.84 -12.16
CA GLU A 544 -12.08 -17.32 -12.40
C GLU A 544 -11.24 -16.18 -13.01
N VAL A 545 -10.30 -15.64 -12.23
CA VAL A 545 -9.42 -14.55 -12.65
C VAL A 545 -8.02 -15.11 -12.93
N ILE A 546 -7.65 -15.13 -14.21
CA ILE A 546 -6.36 -15.63 -14.71
C ILE A 546 -5.47 -14.43 -14.98
N LEU A 547 -4.37 -14.31 -14.24
CA LEU A 547 -3.42 -13.20 -14.36
C LEU A 547 -2.26 -13.58 -15.26
N ILE A 548 -2.00 -12.77 -16.27
CA ILE A 548 -0.90 -12.98 -17.23
C ILE A 548 0.02 -11.76 -17.20
N GLY A 549 1.29 -11.98 -16.95
CA GLY A 549 2.26 -10.88 -16.98
C GLY A 549 3.19 -10.83 -15.80
N GLY A 550 3.22 -9.71 -15.11
CA GLY A 550 3.98 -9.46 -13.88
C GLY A 550 3.12 -9.43 -12.62
N GLN A 551 3.75 -9.52 -11.48
CA GLN A 551 3.12 -9.33 -10.17
C GLN A 551 2.57 -7.90 -10.06
N THR A 552 1.41 -7.73 -9.44
CA THR A 552 0.79 -6.43 -9.21
C THR A 552 1.48 -5.67 -8.07
N CYS A 553 1.15 -4.39 -7.87
CA CYS A 553 1.91 -3.51 -6.96
C CYS A 553 1.72 -3.78 -5.46
N GLY A 554 0.58 -4.35 -5.06
CA GLY A 554 0.30 -4.64 -3.64
C GLY A 554 -0.27 -3.48 -2.84
N LYS A 555 -1.39 -2.89 -3.29
CA LYS A 555 -2.10 -1.83 -2.55
C LYS A 555 -3.53 -2.23 -2.19
N PRO A 556 -3.74 -2.96 -1.08
CA PRO A 556 -5.08 -3.24 -0.55
C PRO A 556 -5.69 -2.04 0.20
N TYR A 557 -5.25 -0.84 -0.09
CA TYR A 557 -5.56 0.37 0.66
C TYR A 557 -6.19 1.43 -0.21
N GLY A 558 -6.99 2.31 0.44
CA GLY A 558 -7.58 3.45 -0.22
C GLY A 558 -7.52 4.72 0.60
N PHE A 559 -7.87 5.81 -0.09
CA PHE A 559 -7.91 7.14 0.48
C PHE A 559 -8.96 8.03 -0.22
N PHE A 560 -9.34 9.09 0.45
CA PHE A 560 -10.08 10.19 -0.13
C PHE A 560 -9.12 11.35 -0.38
N ALA A 561 -9.02 11.79 -1.63
CA ALA A 561 -8.26 12.97 -1.96
C ALA A 561 -8.78 14.18 -1.18
N THR A 562 -7.94 14.84 -0.39
CA THR A 562 -8.35 15.97 0.43
C THR A 562 -7.50 17.18 0.14
N SER A 563 -8.12 18.22 -0.47
CA SER A 563 -7.43 19.45 -0.86
C SER A 563 -7.44 20.46 0.27
N ASN A 564 -6.30 21.10 0.48
CA ASN A 564 -6.15 22.26 1.38
C ASN A 564 -5.05 23.16 0.87
N CYS A 565 -5.27 24.47 0.83
CA CYS A 565 -4.26 25.46 0.44
C CYS A 565 -3.54 25.17 -0.89
N GLY A 566 -4.28 24.75 -1.91
CA GLY A 566 -3.71 24.47 -3.24
C GLY A 566 -3.02 23.10 -3.38
N THR A 567 -2.92 22.36 -2.29
CA THR A 567 -2.34 21.00 -2.30
C THR A 567 -3.42 19.96 -2.01
N THR A 568 -3.47 18.92 -2.81
CA THR A 568 -4.31 17.73 -2.59
C THR A 568 -3.46 16.64 -1.96
N ASN A 569 -3.90 16.16 -0.80
CA ASN A 569 -3.17 15.23 0.05
C ASN A 569 -3.81 13.84 -0.01
N TYR A 570 -2.97 12.81 -0.07
CA TYR A 570 -3.34 11.41 -0.16
C TYR A 570 -2.67 10.64 0.98
N SER A 571 -3.47 10.22 1.94
CA SER A 571 -3.05 9.44 3.11
C SER A 571 -3.88 8.17 3.16
N ILE A 572 -3.29 7.02 3.46
CA ILE A 572 -4.05 5.76 3.56
C ILE A 572 -5.08 5.87 4.68
N GLN A 573 -6.37 5.73 4.35
CA GLN A 573 -7.48 5.93 5.28
C GLN A 573 -8.30 4.68 5.52
N PHE A 574 -8.25 3.72 4.59
CA PHE A 574 -8.97 2.46 4.72
C PHE A 574 -8.28 1.31 4.02
N THR A 575 -8.67 0.10 4.38
CA THR A 575 -8.41 -1.14 3.66
C THR A 575 -9.72 -1.83 3.35
N GLY A 576 -9.75 -2.74 2.38
CA GLY A 576 -10.96 -3.42 1.97
C GLY A 576 -10.82 -4.94 1.91
N VAL A 577 -11.93 -5.64 2.12
CA VAL A 577 -12.03 -7.08 1.92
C VAL A 577 -13.19 -7.40 0.96
N ASN A 578 -13.04 -8.40 0.11
CA ASN A 578 -14.09 -8.82 -0.82
C ASN A 578 -15.24 -9.57 -0.12
N ASN A 579 -16.25 -10.01 -0.87
CA ASN A 579 -17.43 -10.74 -0.35
C ASN A 579 -17.09 -11.99 0.47
N LYS A 580 -15.89 -12.57 0.31
CA LYS A 580 -15.41 -13.74 1.06
C LYS A 580 -14.48 -13.38 2.22
N GLY A 581 -14.27 -12.08 2.49
CA GLY A 581 -13.39 -11.59 3.54
C GLY A 581 -11.90 -11.55 3.17
N ALA A 582 -11.52 -11.82 1.91
CA ALA A 582 -10.13 -11.71 1.44
C ALA A 582 -9.81 -10.26 1.05
N GLY A 583 -8.62 -9.77 1.43
CA GLY A 583 -8.22 -8.37 1.17
C GLY A 583 -6.76 -8.06 1.46
N ASP A 584 -6.01 -9.04 1.94
CA ASP A 584 -4.61 -8.84 2.33
C ASP A 584 -3.67 -9.20 1.17
N TYR A 585 -3.53 -8.28 0.21
CA TYR A 585 -2.63 -8.43 -0.94
C TYR A 585 -1.56 -7.33 -0.98
N ILE A 586 -0.98 -7.02 0.17
CA ILE A 586 0.06 -5.98 0.32
C ILE A 586 1.31 -6.24 -0.54
N ASP A 587 1.56 -7.49 -0.90
CA ASP A 587 2.65 -7.85 -1.80
C ASP A 587 2.20 -8.00 -3.26
N GLY A 588 0.95 -7.68 -3.56
CA GLY A 588 0.36 -7.85 -4.88
C GLY A 588 -0.06 -9.28 -5.20
N PHE A 589 -0.73 -9.42 -6.34
CA PHE A 589 -1.13 -10.72 -6.88
C PHE A 589 -0.05 -11.24 -7.81
N ALA A 590 0.46 -12.42 -7.53
CA ALA A 590 1.35 -13.12 -8.45
C ALA A 590 0.59 -13.53 -9.72
N PRO A 591 1.21 -13.45 -10.92
CA PRO A 591 0.58 -13.88 -12.15
C PRO A 591 0.42 -15.41 -12.18
N THR A 592 -0.65 -15.89 -12.83
CA THR A 592 -0.83 -17.31 -13.18
C THR A 592 0.25 -17.72 -14.18
N CYS A 593 0.50 -16.89 -15.20
CA CYS A 593 1.58 -17.09 -16.17
C CYS A 593 2.46 -15.85 -16.24
N VAL A 594 3.75 -16.01 -16.02
CA VAL A 594 4.73 -14.94 -16.18
C VAL A 594 4.95 -14.65 -17.67
N ALA A 595 4.77 -13.40 -18.08
CA ALA A 595 5.05 -12.92 -19.43
C ALA A 595 5.51 -11.46 -19.38
N SER A 596 6.63 -11.13 -19.97
CA SER A 596 7.10 -9.74 -20.05
C SER A 596 6.29 -8.95 -21.08
N ASP A 597 6.17 -7.63 -20.86
CA ASP A 597 5.60 -6.71 -21.84
C ASP A 597 6.42 -6.71 -23.15
N ASP A 598 5.74 -6.70 -24.29
CA ASP A 598 6.37 -6.58 -25.60
C ASP A 598 6.08 -5.20 -26.22
N LEU A 599 6.94 -4.26 -25.88
CA LEU A 599 6.84 -2.88 -26.36
C LEU A 599 7.15 -2.73 -27.88
N THR A 600 7.56 -3.81 -28.56
CA THR A 600 7.75 -3.81 -30.03
C THR A 600 6.45 -4.03 -30.81
N LYS A 601 5.37 -4.43 -30.11
CA LYS A 601 4.05 -4.70 -30.67
C LYS A 601 3.03 -3.71 -30.18
N GLN A 602 2.01 -3.44 -30.99
CA GLN A 602 0.90 -2.59 -30.58
C GLN A 602 -0.01 -3.28 -29.55
N LEU A 603 -0.71 -2.48 -28.73
CA LEU A 603 -1.76 -3.00 -27.85
C LEU A 603 -2.87 -3.65 -28.69
N GLY A 604 -3.31 -4.84 -28.29
CA GLY A 604 -4.33 -5.62 -29.02
C GLY A 604 -3.79 -6.47 -30.18
N ASP A 605 -2.49 -6.42 -30.50
CA ASP A 605 -1.88 -7.36 -31.44
C ASP A 605 -1.88 -8.78 -30.82
N PRO A 606 -2.54 -9.78 -31.43
CA PRO A 606 -2.56 -11.15 -30.89
C PRO A 606 -1.18 -11.79 -30.73
N ASN A 607 -0.15 -11.25 -31.39
CA ASN A 607 1.24 -11.70 -31.29
C ASN A 607 2.03 -10.91 -30.23
N GLU A 608 1.44 -9.93 -29.55
CA GLU A 608 2.05 -9.30 -28.38
C GLU A 608 2.17 -10.34 -27.26
N ARG A 609 3.33 -10.39 -26.61
CA ARG A 609 3.72 -11.54 -25.77
C ARG A 609 2.73 -11.85 -24.65
N GLN A 610 2.23 -10.87 -23.90
CA GLN A 610 1.27 -11.12 -22.84
C GLN A 610 -0.09 -11.52 -23.41
N LEU A 611 -0.56 -10.88 -24.47
CA LEU A 611 -1.81 -11.23 -25.11
C LEU A 611 -1.73 -12.62 -25.76
N ALA A 612 -0.62 -12.95 -26.43
CA ALA A 612 -0.37 -14.28 -26.97
C ALA A 612 -0.37 -15.35 -25.88
N ALA A 613 0.25 -15.07 -24.73
CA ALA A 613 0.25 -15.98 -23.57
C ALA A 613 -1.17 -16.20 -23.01
N ALA A 614 -1.98 -15.15 -22.93
CA ALA A 614 -3.39 -15.26 -22.50
C ALA A 614 -4.20 -16.13 -23.47
N LEU A 615 -4.05 -15.93 -24.77
CA LEU A 615 -4.72 -16.72 -25.80
C LEU A 615 -4.26 -18.19 -25.81
N ALA A 616 -2.98 -18.45 -25.59
CA ALA A 616 -2.42 -19.80 -25.47
C ALA A 616 -2.96 -20.51 -24.23
N TYR A 617 -2.92 -19.86 -23.05
CA TYR A 617 -3.48 -20.41 -21.82
C TYR A 617 -4.98 -20.71 -21.94
N ARG A 618 -5.74 -19.82 -22.57
CA ARG A 618 -7.16 -20.00 -22.84
C ARG A 618 -7.45 -21.33 -23.57
N ASN A 619 -6.58 -21.70 -24.49
CA ASN A 619 -6.76 -22.89 -25.33
C ASN A 619 -6.24 -24.18 -24.66
N SER A 620 -5.19 -24.10 -23.86
CA SER A 620 -4.48 -25.27 -23.31
C SER A 620 -4.70 -25.49 -21.81
N GLY A 621 -5.07 -24.43 -21.05
CA GLY A 621 -5.12 -24.45 -19.59
C GLY A 621 -3.73 -24.46 -18.92
N VAL A 622 -2.65 -24.34 -19.68
CA VAL A 622 -1.27 -24.36 -19.17
C VAL A 622 -0.50 -23.15 -19.69
N CYS A 623 0.43 -22.66 -18.90
CA CYS A 623 1.33 -21.58 -19.32
C CYS A 623 2.28 -22.10 -20.42
N ALA A 624 2.45 -21.32 -21.48
CA ALA A 624 3.50 -21.59 -22.46
C ALA A 624 4.86 -21.65 -21.74
N ALA A 625 5.71 -22.60 -22.12
CA ALA A 625 7.06 -22.69 -21.56
C ALA A 625 7.78 -21.35 -21.78
N SER A 626 8.26 -20.72 -20.70
CA SER A 626 9.06 -19.53 -20.77
C SER A 626 10.36 -19.87 -21.52
N SER A 627 10.65 -19.21 -22.64
CA SER A 627 11.97 -19.31 -23.24
C SER A 627 13.01 -18.81 -22.22
N SER A 628 14.06 -19.59 -22.01
CA SER A 628 15.09 -19.43 -20.96
C SER A 628 15.85 -18.08 -20.93
N ALA A 629 15.49 -17.13 -21.81
CA ALA A 629 15.98 -15.75 -21.77
C ALA A 629 15.28 -14.86 -20.70
N ILE A 630 14.27 -15.37 -19.98
CA ILE A 630 13.42 -14.58 -19.07
C ILE A 630 13.89 -14.66 -17.61
N ASP A 631 14.74 -15.64 -17.25
CA ASP A 631 15.22 -15.79 -15.86
C ASP A 631 16.16 -14.67 -15.39
N SER A 632 16.67 -13.84 -16.28
CA SER A 632 17.49 -12.67 -15.92
C SER A 632 16.65 -11.42 -15.55
N VAL A 633 15.34 -11.42 -15.80
CA VAL A 633 14.42 -10.30 -15.45
C VAL A 633 13.73 -10.51 -14.10
N LYS A 634 13.99 -11.63 -13.42
CA LYS A 634 13.55 -11.84 -12.02
C LYS A 634 14.23 -10.92 -11.01
N LYS A 635 15.15 -10.08 -11.47
CA LYS A 635 15.82 -9.11 -10.64
C LYS A 635 15.30 -7.73 -10.97
N THR A 636 14.35 -7.26 -10.16
CA THR A 636 14.30 -5.89 -9.74
C THR A 636 13.53 -4.91 -10.63
N VAL A 637 12.28 -4.74 -10.36
CA VAL A 637 11.81 -3.41 -10.01
C VAL A 637 11.53 -3.44 -8.51
N THR A 638 12.57 -3.43 -7.71
CA THR A 638 12.51 -2.89 -6.37
C THR A 638 12.39 -1.39 -6.57
N ILE A 639 11.22 -0.85 -6.27
CA ILE A 639 11.05 0.56 -5.92
C ILE A 639 11.67 0.71 -4.52
N ASP A 640 12.95 0.43 -4.40
CA ASP A 640 13.74 0.56 -3.19
C ASP A 640 14.98 1.36 -3.52
N ASP A 641 14.76 2.68 -3.73
CA ASP A 641 15.82 3.64 -3.51
C ASP A 641 15.24 5.00 -3.09
N GLU A 642 14.58 5.02 -1.93
CA GLU A 642 14.30 6.28 -1.24
C GLU A 642 15.58 7.02 -0.83
N ASN A 643 16.76 6.42 -1.00
CA ASN A 643 18.04 6.97 -0.53
C ASN A 643 19.13 7.13 -1.59
N ASP A 644 18.85 6.88 -2.89
CA ASP A 644 19.81 7.22 -3.94
C ASP A 644 19.60 8.67 -4.40
N PRO A 645 20.50 9.60 -4.06
CA PRO A 645 20.42 11.00 -4.52
C PRO A 645 20.64 11.13 -6.04
N GLN A 646 21.00 10.05 -6.75
CA GLN A 646 21.16 9.98 -8.19
C GLN A 646 19.98 9.30 -8.91
N ALA A 647 19.05 8.71 -8.19
CA ALA A 647 17.80 8.25 -8.77
C ALA A 647 17.07 9.48 -9.34
N VAL A 648 16.62 9.38 -10.56
CA VAL A 648 15.64 10.31 -11.12
C VAL A 648 14.34 10.01 -10.38
N ARG A 649 14.16 10.62 -9.21
CA ARG A 649 13.15 10.27 -8.19
C ARG A 649 11.72 10.45 -8.65
N GLU A 650 11.48 11.05 -9.80
CA GLU A 650 10.15 11.45 -10.24
C GLU A 650 9.96 11.28 -11.74
N LEU A 651 10.55 10.26 -12.31
CA LEU A 651 10.29 9.90 -13.70
C LEU A 651 9.03 9.04 -13.82
N GLY A 652 8.03 9.35 -13.14
CA GLY A 652 6.66 8.92 -13.23
C GLY A 652 5.90 9.90 -12.38
N HIS A 653 5.06 10.68 -12.98
CA HIS A 653 4.26 11.64 -12.22
C HIS A 653 3.57 10.86 -11.09
N PRO A 654 3.63 11.30 -9.81
CA PRO A 654 2.96 10.64 -8.69
C PRO A 654 1.46 10.44 -8.92
N SER A 655 0.85 11.18 -9.86
CA SER A 655 -0.54 11.02 -10.29
C SER A 655 -0.83 9.68 -10.96
N ASP A 656 0.17 8.97 -11.49
CA ASP A 656 0.00 7.63 -12.07
C ASP A 656 0.05 6.54 -11.01
N GLN A 657 0.45 6.87 -9.81
CA GLN A 657 0.47 5.98 -8.67
C GLN A 657 -0.83 6.12 -7.88
N VAL A 658 -1.78 5.23 -8.15
CA VAL A 658 -2.39 4.51 -7.09
C VAL A 658 -3.46 5.26 -6.28
N LYS A 659 -4.67 5.34 -6.82
CA LYS A 659 -5.80 5.94 -6.11
C LYS A 659 -6.97 4.98 -6.04
N LEU A 660 -7.18 4.36 -4.88
CA LEU A 660 -8.47 3.77 -4.56
C LEU A 660 -9.35 4.91 -4.00
N MET A 661 -10.28 5.43 -4.79
CA MET A 661 -11.15 6.53 -4.39
C MET A 661 -12.60 6.10 -4.45
N LEU A 662 -13.34 6.40 -3.38
CA LEU A 662 -14.79 6.48 -3.42
C LEU A 662 -15.18 7.85 -4.01
N PRO A 663 -16.38 8.02 -4.60
CA PRO A 663 -16.83 9.32 -5.04
C PRO A 663 -16.72 10.31 -3.88
N ALA A 664 -15.99 11.40 -4.07
CA ALA A 664 -15.96 12.46 -3.10
C ALA A 664 -17.36 13.07 -3.06
N ASP A 665 -18.06 12.93 -1.93
CA ASP A 665 -19.11 13.89 -1.63
C ASP A 665 -18.47 15.27 -1.65
N ALA A 666 -19.18 16.24 -2.20
CA ALA A 666 -18.79 17.63 -2.28
C ALA A 666 -18.25 18.18 -0.95
N PRO A 667 -17.53 19.31 -0.98
CA PRO A 667 -16.80 19.83 0.17
C PRO A 667 -17.67 19.88 1.41
N ARG A 668 -17.20 19.26 2.49
CA ARG A 668 -17.86 19.27 3.79
C ARG A 668 -17.73 20.64 4.43
N GLY A 669 -18.58 21.57 3.97
CA GLY A 669 -18.97 22.70 4.77
C GLY A 669 -20.10 22.25 5.68
N ASN A 670 -19.88 22.28 7.00
CA ASN A 670 -20.88 22.24 8.08
C ASN A 670 -22.11 21.32 7.86
N ALA A 671 -21.91 20.02 7.71
CA ALA A 671 -23.02 19.07 7.80
C ALA A 671 -23.34 18.82 9.29
N LYS A 672 -24.51 19.27 9.74
CA LYS A 672 -25.15 18.79 10.97
C LYS A 672 -25.26 17.26 10.92
N PRO A 673 -25.21 16.54 12.07
CA PRO A 673 -25.43 15.10 12.11
C PRO A 673 -26.76 14.78 11.41
N ILE A 674 -26.71 13.96 10.35
CA ILE A 674 -27.90 13.43 9.71
C ILE A 674 -28.39 12.28 10.57
N GLU A 675 -29.61 12.40 11.11
CA GLU A 675 -30.30 11.29 11.79
C GLU A 675 -30.41 10.08 10.85
N PRO A 676 -30.33 8.85 11.40
CA PRO A 676 -30.38 7.63 10.59
C PRO A 676 -31.78 7.49 9.97
N LYS A 677 -31.90 7.73 8.68
CA LYS A 677 -33.08 7.30 7.91
C LYS A 677 -32.83 5.88 7.44
N THR A 678 -33.84 5.04 7.65
CA THR A 678 -33.99 3.65 7.22
C THR A 678 -33.38 3.41 5.82
N PRO A 679 -32.70 2.28 5.58
CA PRO A 679 -32.06 2.01 4.31
C PRO A 679 -33.11 1.84 3.22
N THR A 680 -33.22 2.84 2.36
CA THR A 680 -33.89 2.70 1.07
C THR A 680 -32.87 2.02 0.15
N VAL A 681 -33.24 0.88 -0.36
CA VAL A 681 -32.56 0.11 -1.41
C VAL A 681 -32.16 1.05 -2.55
N LEU A 682 -30.90 1.02 -2.94
CA LEU A 682 -30.18 1.82 -3.92
C LEU A 682 -29.33 2.92 -3.26
N GLY A 683 -28.05 2.62 -3.14
CA GLY A 683 -27.04 3.65 -2.95
C GLY A 683 -27.05 4.58 -4.16
N THR A 684 -27.94 5.54 -4.17
CA THR A 684 -27.93 6.63 -5.14
C THR A 684 -26.67 7.44 -4.86
N PHE A 685 -25.76 7.48 -5.83
CA PHE A 685 -24.85 8.59 -5.97
C PHE A 685 -25.73 9.84 -6.14
N VAL A 686 -25.99 10.53 -5.05
CA VAL A 686 -26.71 11.80 -5.12
C VAL A 686 -25.73 12.80 -5.69
N PRO A 687 -25.95 13.34 -6.92
CA PRO A 687 -25.21 14.53 -7.32
C PRO A 687 -25.56 15.61 -6.31
N VAL A 688 -24.56 16.24 -5.73
CA VAL A 688 -24.79 17.43 -4.93
C VAL A 688 -25.37 18.48 -5.90
N ALA A 689 -26.67 18.67 -5.80
CA ALA A 689 -27.31 19.78 -6.46
C ALA A 689 -26.81 21.06 -5.79
N ASN A 690 -26.28 21.96 -6.62
CA ASN A 690 -25.98 23.40 -6.47
C ASN A 690 -25.57 23.92 -5.08
#